data_944e148124eb2897306b5bd8d5ce0c0a
#
_entry.id   944e148124eb2897306b5bd8d5ce0c0a
#
_cell.length_a   1.000
_cell.length_b   1.000
_cell.length_c   1.000
_cell.angle_alpha   90.00
_cell.angle_beta   90.00
_cell.angle_gamma   90.00
#
_symmetry.space_group_name_H-M   'P 1'
#
loop_
_entity.id
_entity.type
_entity.pdbx_description
1 polymer ?
#
loop_
_entity_poly.entity_id
_entity_poly.type
_entity_poly.pdbx_seq_one_letter_code
_entity_poly.pdbx_strand_id
1 'polypeptide(L)'
;MSEMQATYLKDYLPPAYRVTHTELTFDLEPSATRVKARLHVERHPDRKPDDKESGLPLELAGEQLKLISIAIDGQTLEAGEFEVGEDKLTVASVPARFRLDTEVEIDPDANTALEGLYRSNGMFCTQCEPEGFRRITFYPDRPDVMATFSTTVIGDRESLPVLLSNGNPVEKGELPNGRHFVTWEDPHPKPSYLFALVAGSLEKVEDHYTTMSGREVLLQIWVEPENLDKTEHAMASLKRSMQWDEETYGREYDLDRFMIVAVNDFNMGAMENKGLNIFNSAAVLTHPQTATDAAFQRVEGIVAHEYFHNWSGNRVTCRDWFQLSLKEGFTVFRDQTFSADVNSAPVKRIEDVSFFRTAQFAEDAGPTAHPIRPDHYIEISNFYTLTIYEKGAEVVRMLRHLLGWEDFRRGSDLYFERFDGQAVTIEDFVACMAEVSGLDLDQFLRWYSQAGTPEIDAHGEYDYAKCEYHLRLSQRTPATPGQTEKLPLHIPVRMGLVGTKSGHDLTLKLDNGGEGPDDLGKDGVLHLREAEQTFVFTNVEEAPVPSLLRGFSAPVKLRYPYSREELAFLLTHDSDGFNRWDAGQRLTMLALDDLIAAHRNGVEKVMDVRLIEAYRSLLNEPGDDKAVLAEMLTLPSEAYVAEQQPMVDVDAIHAAREFVRQSLAWQLRDEFLAVYRDNLSDEPYAPTPAQIAQRRLKNVALAYLMSIEDDEAVSLTQRQLEQGANMTDVRAALTLLAHSDRTDLAEPALKAFGEKWAHDPLVMDQWFTIQVTRPQPDVLERVRFLMGHPLFSMKNPNKVRALIGAFAQNRVNFHRLDGEGYKLLADVVIELNRLNPEIAARIITPLTRWQRFDETRQALMKAELERIRAEKLSPNVFEMVERALADA
;
A
#
# COMPACT_ATOMS: atom_id res chain seq x y z
N MET A 1 9.47 24.27 -24.12
CA MET A 1 9.06 23.45 -22.97
C MET A 1 9.53 24.24 -21.77
N SER A 2 8.61 24.71 -20.89
CA SER A 2 9.03 25.20 -19.59
C SER A 2 9.77 24.03 -18.91
N GLU A 3 10.95 24.28 -18.39
CA GLU A 3 11.66 23.29 -17.57
C GLU A 3 10.68 22.90 -16.45
N MET A 4 10.36 21.60 -16.33
CA MET A 4 9.54 21.09 -15.22
C MET A 4 10.33 21.33 -13.94
N GLN A 5 9.81 22.21 -13.09
CA GLN A 5 10.56 22.71 -11.93
C GLN A 5 10.29 21.82 -10.72
N ALA A 6 11.35 21.34 -10.06
CA ALA A 6 11.23 20.59 -8.83
C ALA A 6 10.86 21.49 -7.64
N THR A 7 10.03 20.98 -6.75
CA THR A 7 9.71 21.56 -5.45
C THR A 7 10.67 20.99 -4.41
N TYR A 8 11.22 21.83 -3.52
CA TYR A 8 12.21 21.43 -2.52
C TYR A 8 11.71 21.69 -1.08
N LEU A 9 11.93 20.75 -0.18
CA LEU A 9 11.60 20.87 1.25
C LEU A 9 12.25 22.10 1.90
N LYS A 10 13.51 22.38 1.56
CA LYS A 10 14.26 23.52 2.11
C LYS A 10 13.65 24.89 1.76
N ASP A 11 12.82 24.95 0.73
CA ASP A 11 12.19 26.17 0.24
C ASP A 11 10.79 26.36 0.82
N TYR A 12 10.39 25.52 1.76
CA TYR A 12 9.10 25.66 2.43
C TYR A 12 8.99 27.01 3.13
N LEU A 13 7.88 27.69 2.84
CA LEU A 13 7.47 28.92 3.53
C LEU A 13 6.01 28.77 3.93
N PRO A 14 5.60 29.31 5.11
CA PRO A 14 4.17 29.41 5.44
C PRO A 14 3.41 30.16 4.34
N PRO A 15 2.14 29.83 4.09
CA PRO A 15 1.34 30.52 3.06
C PRO A 15 1.24 32.01 3.36
N ALA A 16 1.19 32.85 2.32
CA ALA A 16 1.03 34.30 2.50
C ALA A 16 -0.30 34.64 3.18
N TYR A 17 -1.34 33.89 2.83
CA TYR A 17 -2.70 34.01 3.35
C TYR A 17 -3.21 32.63 3.76
N ARG A 18 -4.07 32.58 4.78
CA ARG A 18 -4.81 31.38 5.17
C ARG A 18 -6.30 31.60 4.95
N VAL A 19 -7.00 30.52 4.68
CA VAL A 19 -8.45 30.48 4.62
C VAL A 19 -8.95 29.93 5.95
N THR A 20 -9.89 30.62 6.59
CA THR A 20 -10.46 30.21 7.89
C THR A 20 -11.80 29.52 7.73
N HIS A 21 -12.55 29.88 6.68
CA HIS A 21 -13.83 29.27 6.33
C HIS A 21 -14.02 29.27 4.82
N THR A 22 -14.58 28.19 4.29
CA THR A 22 -14.84 27.97 2.87
C THR A 22 -16.33 27.64 2.68
N GLU A 23 -17.04 28.45 1.91
CA GLU A 23 -18.39 28.14 1.48
C GLU A 23 -18.38 27.78 -0.01
N LEU A 24 -18.91 26.60 -0.35
CA LEU A 24 -18.97 26.09 -1.72
C LEU A 24 -20.43 25.88 -2.14
N THR A 25 -20.74 26.20 -3.38
CA THR A 25 -22.02 25.83 -4.01
C THR A 25 -21.73 25.20 -5.37
N PHE A 26 -22.14 23.95 -5.51
CA PHE A 26 -22.03 23.17 -6.74
C PHE A 26 -23.39 23.11 -7.41
N ASP A 27 -23.50 23.59 -8.65
CA ASP A 27 -24.64 23.39 -9.53
C ASP A 27 -24.24 22.34 -10.57
N LEU A 28 -24.58 21.09 -10.29
CA LEU A 28 -24.03 19.91 -11.00
C LEU A 28 -24.72 19.78 -12.37
N GLU A 29 -23.87 19.82 -13.39
CA GLU A 29 -24.20 19.48 -14.78
C GLU A 29 -23.04 18.63 -15.35
N PRO A 30 -23.28 17.60 -16.16
CA PRO A 30 -22.24 16.67 -16.60
C PRO A 30 -21.02 17.33 -17.24
N SER A 31 -21.21 18.28 -18.14
CA SER A 31 -20.14 18.92 -18.93
C SER A 31 -19.96 20.43 -18.63
N ALA A 32 -20.75 21.00 -17.71
CA ALA A 32 -20.71 22.43 -17.41
C ALA A 32 -21.11 22.73 -15.95
N THR A 33 -20.50 21.96 -15.01
CA THR A 33 -20.73 22.18 -13.58
C THR A 33 -20.26 23.58 -13.17
N ARG A 34 -21.11 24.32 -12.47
CA ARG A 34 -20.77 25.61 -11.89
C ARG A 34 -20.40 25.46 -10.43
N VAL A 35 -19.26 26.03 -10.07
CA VAL A 35 -18.77 26.06 -8.70
C VAL A 35 -18.61 27.50 -8.25
N LYS A 36 -19.37 27.87 -7.22
CA LYS A 36 -19.21 29.13 -6.51
C LYS A 36 -18.45 28.87 -5.22
N ALA A 37 -17.39 29.62 -5.03
CA ALA A 37 -16.60 29.57 -3.81
C ALA A 37 -16.56 30.93 -3.13
N ARG A 38 -16.81 30.95 -1.83
CA ARG A 38 -16.63 32.11 -0.95
C ARG A 38 -15.61 31.75 0.10
N LEU A 39 -14.47 32.44 0.07
CA LEU A 39 -13.35 32.19 0.96
C LEU A 39 -13.20 33.35 1.96
N HIS A 40 -13.13 33.02 3.26
CA HIS A 40 -12.77 33.99 4.29
C HIS A 40 -11.25 33.93 4.48
N VAL A 41 -10.58 34.95 3.98
CA VAL A 41 -9.11 34.98 3.84
C VAL A 41 -8.52 35.99 4.81
N GLU A 42 -7.42 35.59 5.47
CA GLU A 42 -6.62 36.49 6.30
C GLU A 42 -5.14 36.24 6.10
N ARG A 43 -4.34 37.30 6.27
CA ARG A 43 -2.88 37.21 6.17
C ARG A 43 -2.34 36.25 7.22
N HIS A 44 -1.40 35.38 6.81
CA HIS A 44 -0.75 34.49 7.76
C HIS A 44 0.09 35.28 8.78
N PRO A 45 -0.01 35.00 10.10
CA PRO A 45 0.66 35.79 11.13
C PRO A 45 2.19 35.84 11.02
N ASP A 46 2.79 34.74 10.50
CA ASP A 46 4.23 34.62 10.35
C ASP A 46 4.76 35.19 9.02
N ARG A 47 3.86 35.72 8.17
CA ARG A 47 4.21 36.33 6.87
C ARG A 47 4.00 37.84 6.95
N LYS A 48 5.07 38.56 7.29
CA LYS A 48 5.08 40.04 7.29
C LYS A 48 5.54 40.54 5.92
N PRO A 49 4.88 41.57 5.36
CA PRO A 49 5.40 42.19 4.17
C PRO A 49 6.74 42.87 4.49
N ASP A 50 7.69 42.85 3.56
CA ASP A 50 8.89 43.68 3.64
C ASP A 50 8.48 45.14 3.71
N ASP A 51 9.20 45.98 4.48
CA ASP A 51 8.87 47.39 4.79
C ASP A 51 8.62 48.31 3.56
N LYS A 52 8.64 47.76 2.36
CA LYS A 52 8.52 48.52 1.08
C LYS A 52 7.31 48.11 0.23
N GLU A 53 6.53 47.10 0.58
CA GLU A 53 5.41 46.64 -0.24
C GLU A 53 4.08 46.72 0.49
N SER A 54 3.10 47.28 -0.17
CA SER A 54 1.72 47.55 0.33
C SER A 54 0.87 46.27 0.46
N GLY A 55 1.44 45.09 0.52
CA GLY A 55 0.79 43.77 0.67
C GLY A 55 1.54 42.67 -0.08
N LEU A 56 1.33 41.42 0.34
CA LEU A 56 1.77 40.25 -0.42
C LEU A 56 0.73 39.94 -1.50
N PRO A 57 1.11 39.44 -2.69
CA PRO A 57 0.12 38.97 -3.67
C PRO A 57 -0.66 37.79 -3.10
N LEU A 58 -1.91 37.66 -3.49
CA LEU A 58 -2.72 36.48 -3.28
C LEU A 58 -2.50 35.57 -4.49
N GLU A 59 -1.94 34.38 -4.25
CA GLU A 59 -1.78 33.33 -5.25
C GLU A 59 -2.68 32.15 -4.90
N LEU A 60 -3.49 31.70 -5.83
CA LEU A 60 -4.39 30.57 -5.70
C LEU A 60 -4.09 29.56 -6.81
N ALA A 61 -3.90 28.30 -6.45
CA ALA A 61 -3.78 27.23 -7.42
C ALA A 61 -5.10 27.01 -8.17
N GLY A 62 -5.04 26.69 -9.45
CA GLY A 62 -6.21 26.42 -10.27
C GLY A 62 -5.82 25.81 -11.61
N GLU A 63 -6.37 24.64 -11.93
CA GLU A 63 -6.10 23.90 -13.14
C GLU A 63 -7.38 23.57 -13.91
N GLN A 64 -7.37 23.78 -15.24
CA GLN A 64 -8.50 23.47 -16.12
C GLN A 64 -9.82 24.14 -15.69
N LEU A 65 -9.74 25.32 -15.08
CA LEU A 65 -10.87 26.10 -14.64
C LEU A 65 -11.21 27.19 -15.65
N LYS A 66 -12.50 27.36 -15.94
CA LYS A 66 -13.01 28.53 -16.68
C LYS A 66 -13.56 29.52 -15.68
N LEU A 67 -12.82 30.60 -15.41
CA LEU A 67 -13.25 31.67 -14.52
C LEU A 67 -14.43 32.43 -15.14
N ILE A 68 -15.51 32.55 -14.39
CA ILE A 68 -16.74 33.29 -14.78
C ILE A 68 -16.77 34.67 -14.11
N SER A 69 -16.47 34.72 -12.80
CA SER A 69 -16.45 35.96 -12.05
C SER A 69 -15.50 35.87 -10.85
N ILE A 70 -14.98 37.01 -10.43
CA ILE A 70 -14.17 37.17 -9.21
C ILE A 70 -14.51 38.48 -8.53
N ALA A 71 -14.65 38.47 -7.19
CA ALA A 71 -14.92 39.67 -6.42
C ALA A 71 -14.21 39.62 -5.05
N ILE A 72 -13.81 40.79 -4.54
CA ILE A 72 -13.30 40.95 -3.18
C ILE A 72 -14.26 41.84 -2.41
N ASP A 73 -14.74 41.38 -1.24
CA ASP A 73 -15.71 42.07 -0.37
C ASP A 73 -16.97 42.56 -1.13
N GLY A 74 -17.39 41.78 -2.17
CA GLY A 74 -18.53 42.09 -3.01
C GLY A 74 -18.26 43.07 -4.14
N GLN A 75 -17.02 43.52 -4.32
CA GLN A 75 -16.59 44.34 -5.44
C GLN A 75 -15.98 43.45 -6.52
N THR A 76 -16.62 43.46 -7.71
CA THR A 76 -16.08 42.70 -8.86
C THR A 76 -14.75 43.31 -9.28
N LEU A 77 -13.77 42.45 -9.52
CA LEU A 77 -12.47 42.82 -10.06
C LEU A 77 -12.55 42.94 -11.58
N GLU A 78 -11.95 44.01 -12.12
CA GLU A 78 -11.88 44.27 -13.55
C GLU A 78 -10.63 43.59 -14.18
N ALA A 79 -10.65 43.45 -15.49
CA ALA A 79 -9.49 42.92 -16.23
C ALA A 79 -8.23 43.78 -15.98
N GLY A 80 -7.15 43.15 -15.49
CA GLY A 80 -5.92 43.83 -15.11
C GLY A 80 -5.70 44.00 -13.60
N GLU A 81 -6.74 43.73 -12.78
CA GLU A 81 -6.60 43.66 -11.31
C GLU A 81 -6.19 42.24 -10.84
N PHE A 82 -6.35 41.26 -11.71
CA PHE A 82 -5.93 39.88 -11.49
C PHE A 82 -5.36 39.27 -12.78
N GLU A 83 -4.60 38.21 -12.63
CA GLU A 83 -4.05 37.43 -13.74
C GLU A 83 -4.43 35.96 -13.55
N VAL A 84 -4.93 35.32 -14.61
CA VAL A 84 -5.20 33.88 -14.66
C VAL A 84 -4.14 33.25 -15.54
N GLY A 85 -3.23 32.48 -14.91
CA GLY A 85 -2.24 31.66 -15.59
C GLY A 85 -2.76 30.28 -15.95
N GLU A 86 -1.86 29.39 -16.34
CA GLU A 86 -2.18 28.02 -16.69
C GLU A 86 -2.52 27.17 -15.45
N ASP A 87 -1.86 27.44 -14.33
CA ASP A 87 -1.91 26.68 -13.06
C ASP A 87 -2.28 27.52 -11.83
N LYS A 88 -2.47 28.85 -11.99
CA LYS A 88 -2.78 29.74 -10.86
C LYS A 88 -3.52 31.00 -11.26
N LEU A 89 -4.21 31.58 -10.28
CA LEU A 89 -4.76 32.92 -10.30
C LEU A 89 -3.97 33.80 -9.31
N THR A 90 -3.59 35.00 -9.74
CA THR A 90 -2.83 35.95 -8.92
C THR A 90 -3.60 37.29 -8.84
N VAL A 91 -3.74 37.81 -7.62
CA VAL A 91 -4.19 39.19 -7.36
C VAL A 91 -3.06 39.93 -6.69
N ALA A 92 -2.53 40.94 -7.34
CA ALA A 92 -1.28 41.60 -6.96
C ALA A 92 -1.32 42.30 -5.58
N SER A 93 -2.52 42.77 -5.17
CA SER A 93 -2.70 43.44 -3.87
C SER A 93 -4.08 43.18 -3.31
N VAL A 94 -4.11 42.67 -2.08
CA VAL A 94 -5.36 42.41 -1.36
C VAL A 94 -5.26 42.92 0.09
N PRO A 95 -6.40 43.17 0.76
CA PRO A 95 -6.41 43.53 2.19
C PRO A 95 -5.79 42.44 3.08
N ALA A 96 -5.49 42.78 4.31
CA ALA A 96 -4.97 41.79 5.29
C ALA A 96 -6.07 40.76 5.71
N ARG A 97 -7.32 41.11 5.59
CA ARG A 97 -8.51 40.28 5.81
C ARG A 97 -9.58 40.69 4.83
N PHE A 98 -10.15 39.73 4.14
CA PHE A 98 -11.17 39.97 3.11
C PHE A 98 -11.96 38.69 2.83
N ARG A 99 -13.02 38.84 2.09
CA ARG A 99 -13.82 37.77 1.51
C ARG A 99 -13.55 37.72 0.00
N LEU A 100 -13.17 36.59 -0.49
CA LEU A 100 -13.01 36.31 -1.92
C LEU A 100 -14.21 35.51 -2.42
N ASP A 101 -14.92 36.00 -3.42
CA ASP A 101 -15.98 35.28 -4.13
C ASP A 101 -15.47 34.96 -5.55
N THR A 102 -15.51 33.66 -5.94
CA THR A 102 -15.23 33.21 -7.30
C THR A 102 -16.35 32.34 -7.83
N GLU A 103 -16.56 32.37 -9.14
CA GLU A 103 -17.39 31.40 -9.85
C GLU A 103 -16.60 30.82 -11.02
N VAL A 104 -16.57 29.52 -11.12
CA VAL A 104 -15.91 28.79 -12.20
C VAL A 104 -16.85 27.79 -12.85
N GLU A 105 -16.50 27.38 -14.08
CA GLU A 105 -17.15 26.31 -14.81
C GLU A 105 -16.11 25.20 -15.05
N ILE A 106 -16.49 23.95 -14.82
CA ILE A 106 -15.67 22.76 -15.02
C ILE A 106 -16.44 21.68 -15.79
N ASP A 107 -15.73 20.75 -16.41
CA ASP A 107 -16.30 19.66 -17.21
C ASP A 107 -15.97 18.29 -16.60
N PRO A 108 -16.82 17.75 -15.71
CA PRO A 108 -16.60 16.45 -15.10
C PRO A 108 -16.63 15.26 -16.07
N ASP A 109 -17.41 15.33 -17.17
CA ASP A 109 -17.47 14.27 -18.18
C ASP A 109 -16.16 14.12 -18.97
N ALA A 110 -15.43 15.21 -19.18
CA ALA A 110 -14.14 15.22 -19.87
C ALA A 110 -12.97 14.79 -18.98
N ASN A 111 -13.17 14.69 -17.67
CA ASN A 111 -12.11 14.40 -16.69
C ASN A 111 -11.78 12.90 -16.66
N THR A 112 -10.78 12.48 -17.43
CA THR A 112 -10.27 11.09 -17.46
C THR A 112 -9.10 10.87 -16.50
N ALA A 113 -8.52 11.94 -15.94
CA ALA A 113 -7.45 11.83 -14.93
C ALA A 113 -7.96 11.29 -13.59
N LEU A 114 -9.26 11.41 -13.34
CA LEU A 114 -9.93 11.02 -12.09
C LEU A 114 -9.39 11.79 -10.88
N GLU A 115 -9.11 13.08 -11.09
CA GLU A 115 -8.65 14.03 -10.07
C GLU A 115 -9.58 15.24 -10.06
N GLY A 116 -9.88 15.80 -8.88
CA GLY A 116 -10.92 16.80 -8.72
C GLY A 116 -12.31 16.19 -8.81
N LEU A 117 -13.26 16.89 -9.45
CA LEU A 117 -14.61 16.38 -9.70
C LEU A 117 -14.69 15.68 -11.07
N TYR A 118 -15.17 14.45 -11.07
CA TYR A 118 -15.30 13.64 -12.28
C TYR A 118 -16.55 12.76 -12.22
N ARG A 119 -16.79 11.97 -13.27
CA ARG A 119 -17.91 11.03 -13.30
C ARG A 119 -17.47 9.59 -13.44
N SER A 120 -18.13 8.72 -12.65
CA SER A 120 -17.98 7.27 -12.70
C SER A 120 -19.36 6.64 -12.84
N ASN A 121 -19.62 5.96 -13.93
CA ASN A 121 -20.91 5.31 -14.21
C ASN A 121 -22.15 6.22 -13.99
N GLY A 122 -22.06 7.49 -14.39
CA GLY A 122 -23.10 8.49 -14.21
C GLY A 122 -23.14 9.21 -12.87
N MET A 123 -22.46 8.71 -11.87
CA MET A 123 -22.26 9.34 -10.56
C MET A 123 -21.18 10.42 -10.64
N PHE A 124 -21.39 11.56 -9.97
CA PHE A 124 -20.32 12.52 -9.68
C PHE A 124 -19.57 12.10 -8.43
N CYS A 125 -18.26 12.15 -8.46
CA CYS A 125 -17.42 11.91 -7.30
C CYS A 125 -16.13 12.72 -7.38
N THR A 126 -15.44 12.83 -6.26
CA THR A 126 -14.20 13.62 -6.14
C THR A 126 -13.01 12.77 -5.73
N GLN A 127 -11.81 13.18 -6.18
CA GLN A 127 -10.53 12.82 -5.60
C GLN A 127 -9.67 14.07 -5.49
N CYS A 128 -9.38 14.51 -4.28
CA CYS A 128 -8.67 15.76 -4.03
C CYS A 128 -7.24 15.59 -3.54
N GLU A 129 -6.85 14.46 -3.00
CA GLU A 129 -5.47 14.19 -2.60
C GLU A 129 -4.63 13.72 -3.81
N PRO A 130 -3.37 14.27 -3.99
CA PRO A 130 -2.77 15.33 -3.16
C PRO A 130 -3.19 16.75 -3.56
N GLU A 131 -3.46 17.02 -4.82
CA GLU A 131 -3.62 18.39 -5.36
C GLU A 131 -4.80 18.50 -6.34
N GLY A 132 -5.83 17.66 -6.15
CA GLY A 132 -7.01 17.62 -7.03
C GLY A 132 -8.04 18.74 -6.75
N PHE A 133 -8.03 19.36 -5.58
CA PHE A 133 -9.00 20.41 -5.25
C PHE A 133 -8.86 21.64 -6.15
N ARG A 134 -7.64 21.96 -6.62
CA ARG A 134 -7.37 23.03 -7.59
C ARG A 134 -8.04 22.86 -8.95
N ARG A 135 -8.52 21.64 -9.24
CA ARG A 135 -9.34 21.34 -10.45
C ARG A 135 -10.83 21.57 -10.23
N ILE A 136 -11.22 21.96 -9.02
CA ILE A 136 -12.62 22.24 -8.65
C ILE A 136 -12.86 23.75 -8.58
N THR A 137 -11.96 24.48 -7.91
CA THR A 137 -12.01 25.93 -7.80
C THR A 137 -10.64 26.49 -7.46
N PHE A 138 -10.42 27.79 -7.64
CA PHE A 138 -9.20 28.47 -7.21
C PHE A 138 -9.09 28.46 -5.68
N TYR A 139 -7.98 27.95 -5.16
CA TYR A 139 -7.76 27.76 -3.72
C TYR A 139 -6.26 27.76 -3.37
N PRO A 140 -5.85 28.16 -2.15
CA PRO A 140 -4.50 27.88 -1.67
C PRO A 140 -4.41 26.39 -1.30
N ASP A 141 -4.26 25.54 -2.33
CA ASP A 141 -4.37 24.07 -2.29
C ASP A 141 -3.11 23.43 -1.72
N ARG A 142 -2.98 23.54 -0.40
CA ARG A 142 -1.84 23.01 0.36
C ARG A 142 -2.30 22.52 1.75
N PRO A 143 -1.65 21.48 2.32
CA PRO A 143 -2.15 20.81 3.54
C PRO A 143 -2.08 21.68 4.81
N ASP A 144 -1.24 22.72 4.86
CA ASP A 144 -1.15 23.64 6.00
C ASP A 144 -2.20 24.79 5.98
N VAL A 145 -3.06 24.82 4.99
CA VAL A 145 -4.22 25.72 4.96
C VAL A 145 -5.46 24.94 5.40
N MET A 146 -5.80 25.05 6.66
CA MET A 146 -6.91 24.36 7.29
C MET A 146 -8.08 25.30 7.52
N ALA A 147 -9.25 24.92 7.00
CA ALA A 147 -10.48 25.71 7.09
C ALA A 147 -11.68 24.83 7.46
N THR A 148 -12.71 25.43 8.05
CA THR A 148 -14.03 24.81 8.13
C THR A 148 -14.75 24.94 6.79
N PHE A 149 -15.66 23.99 6.47
CA PHE A 149 -16.33 23.96 5.17
C PHE A 149 -17.85 23.93 5.34
N SER A 150 -18.54 24.71 4.51
CA SER A 150 -19.97 24.60 4.25
C SER A 150 -20.17 24.36 2.76
N THR A 151 -20.87 23.29 2.38
CA THR A 151 -20.99 22.85 0.99
C THR A 151 -22.45 22.62 0.62
N THR A 152 -22.95 23.38 -0.33
CA THR A 152 -24.27 23.18 -0.93
C THR A 152 -24.14 22.48 -2.27
N VAL A 153 -24.75 21.31 -2.41
CA VAL A 153 -24.78 20.55 -3.65
C VAL A 153 -26.17 20.61 -4.25
N ILE A 154 -26.27 21.05 -5.49
CA ILE A 154 -27.51 21.19 -6.27
C ILE A 154 -27.45 20.20 -7.42
N GLY A 155 -28.50 19.41 -7.62
CA GLY A 155 -28.57 18.42 -8.69
C GLY A 155 -29.97 18.20 -9.20
N ASP A 156 -30.10 17.55 -10.35
CA ASP A 156 -31.37 17.08 -10.88
C ASP A 156 -31.89 15.94 -9.99
N ARG A 157 -33.14 16.02 -9.55
CA ARG A 157 -33.68 15.09 -8.56
C ARG A 157 -33.89 13.67 -9.09
N GLU A 158 -34.11 13.50 -10.38
CA GLU A 158 -34.33 12.18 -10.99
C GLU A 158 -33.04 11.44 -11.20
N SER A 159 -32.04 12.10 -11.76
CA SER A 159 -30.74 11.48 -12.06
C SER A 159 -29.75 11.49 -10.87
N LEU A 160 -29.86 12.43 -9.96
CA LEU A 160 -29.00 12.62 -8.78
C LEU A 160 -29.83 12.69 -7.49
N PRO A 161 -30.57 11.64 -7.12
CA PRO A 161 -31.41 11.65 -5.91
C PRO A 161 -30.61 11.74 -4.61
N VAL A 162 -29.32 11.39 -4.62
CA VAL A 162 -28.40 11.43 -3.47
C VAL A 162 -27.34 12.50 -3.71
N LEU A 163 -27.19 13.42 -2.73
CA LEU A 163 -26.22 14.52 -2.75
C LEU A 163 -25.44 14.51 -1.42
N LEU A 164 -24.16 14.10 -1.45
CA LEU A 164 -23.31 13.92 -0.27
C LEU A 164 -22.11 14.85 -0.28
N SER A 165 -21.67 15.30 0.90
CA SER A 165 -20.40 15.97 1.13
C SER A 165 -19.89 15.74 2.56
N ASN A 166 -18.79 16.40 2.95
CA ASN A 166 -18.21 16.28 4.28
C ASN A 166 -19.09 16.83 5.39
N GLY A 167 -19.04 16.22 6.56
CA GLY A 167 -19.69 16.72 7.76
C GLY A 167 -21.11 16.21 7.97
N ASN A 168 -21.98 17.05 8.50
CA ASN A 168 -23.38 16.74 8.75
C ASN A 168 -24.31 17.55 7.81
N PRO A 169 -25.41 16.96 7.32
CA PRO A 169 -26.38 17.71 6.53
C PRO A 169 -27.18 18.65 7.43
N VAL A 170 -27.25 19.93 7.07
CA VAL A 170 -27.94 20.99 7.87
C VAL A 170 -29.17 21.54 7.21
N GLU A 171 -29.23 21.52 5.87
CA GLU A 171 -30.40 22.03 5.12
C GLU A 171 -30.60 21.20 3.85
N LYS A 172 -31.83 21.03 3.44
CA LYS A 172 -32.21 20.43 2.16
C LYS A 172 -33.50 21.02 1.65
N GLY A 173 -33.69 21.04 0.35
CA GLY A 173 -34.90 21.57 -0.25
C GLY A 173 -35.05 21.30 -1.73
N GLU A 174 -36.20 21.64 -2.25
CA GLU A 174 -36.54 21.56 -3.68
C GLU A 174 -36.34 22.89 -4.36
N LEU A 175 -35.90 22.87 -5.59
CA LEU A 175 -35.69 24.01 -6.45
C LEU A 175 -36.56 23.88 -7.72
N PRO A 176 -36.78 24.98 -8.45
CA PRO A 176 -37.47 24.90 -9.73
C PRO A 176 -36.85 23.92 -10.72
N ASN A 177 -37.68 23.48 -11.70
CA ASN A 177 -37.24 22.61 -12.81
C ASN A 177 -36.75 21.22 -12.38
N GLY A 178 -37.31 20.64 -11.31
CA GLY A 178 -36.98 19.29 -10.86
C GLY A 178 -35.59 19.16 -10.16
N ARG A 179 -34.99 20.28 -9.81
CA ARG A 179 -33.75 20.30 -9.07
C ARG A 179 -33.97 20.26 -7.56
N HIS A 180 -32.99 19.85 -6.81
CA HIS A 180 -32.98 19.86 -5.35
C HIS A 180 -31.57 20.15 -4.82
N PHE A 181 -31.48 20.43 -3.52
CA PHE A 181 -30.19 20.69 -2.88
C PHE A 181 -30.08 20.09 -1.50
N VAL A 182 -28.82 19.86 -1.06
CA VAL A 182 -28.46 19.57 0.31
C VAL A 182 -27.25 20.42 0.68
N THR A 183 -27.29 21.05 1.85
CA THR A 183 -26.18 21.80 2.44
C THR A 183 -25.59 20.98 3.58
N TRP A 184 -24.27 20.86 3.55
CA TRP A 184 -23.44 20.11 4.50
C TRP A 184 -22.52 21.08 5.26
N GLU A 185 -22.33 20.85 6.56
CA GLU A 185 -21.36 21.57 7.37
C GLU A 185 -20.37 20.62 8.00
N ASP A 186 -19.07 20.85 7.78
CA ASP A 186 -17.96 20.20 8.48
C ASP A 186 -17.35 21.21 9.46
N PRO A 187 -17.58 21.01 10.78
CA PRO A 187 -17.11 21.94 11.80
C PRO A 187 -15.63 21.83 12.11
N HIS A 188 -14.98 20.74 11.67
CA HIS A 188 -13.57 20.51 11.91
C HIS A 188 -12.72 21.17 10.82
N PRO A 189 -11.74 22.02 11.20
CA PRO A 189 -10.78 22.55 10.23
C PRO A 189 -10.04 21.41 9.52
N LYS A 190 -10.05 21.46 8.19
CA LYS A 190 -9.34 20.50 7.35
C LYS A 190 -8.66 21.17 6.17
N PRO A 191 -7.58 20.59 5.63
CA PRO A 191 -7.03 20.99 4.34
C PRO A 191 -7.97 20.60 3.18
N SER A 192 -7.79 21.25 2.04
CA SER A 192 -8.59 21.04 0.83
C SER A 192 -8.54 19.61 0.28
N TYR A 193 -7.45 18.88 0.50
CA TYR A 193 -7.32 17.51 0.00
C TYR A 193 -8.30 16.52 0.64
N LEU A 194 -8.87 16.86 1.80
CA LEU A 194 -9.89 16.06 2.49
C LEU A 194 -11.33 16.39 2.07
N PHE A 195 -11.50 17.34 1.16
CA PHE A 195 -12.81 17.65 0.60
C PHE A 195 -13.35 16.49 -0.23
N ALA A 196 -14.64 16.20 -0.09
CA ALA A 196 -15.34 15.23 -0.90
C ALA A 196 -16.78 15.67 -1.26
N LEU A 197 -17.20 15.25 -2.44
CA LEU A 197 -18.56 15.35 -2.94
C LEU A 197 -18.91 14.08 -3.71
N VAL A 198 -20.10 13.53 -3.46
CA VAL A 198 -20.65 12.43 -4.25
C VAL A 198 -22.11 12.75 -4.56
N ALA A 199 -22.52 12.59 -5.82
CA ALA A 199 -23.91 12.74 -6.23
C ALA A 199 -24.27 11.67 -7.28
N GLY A 200 -25.39 10.97 -7.06
CA GLY A 200 -25.80 9.90 -7.96
C GLY A 200 -27.06 9.16 -7.54
N SER A 201 -27.38 8.13 -8.29
CA SER A 201 -28.45 7.19 -7.97
C SER A 201 -27.87 6.04 -7.14
N LEU A 202 -27.84 6.23 -5.83
CA LEU A 202 -27.24 5.31 -4.87
C LEU A 202 -28.28 4.79 -3.87
N GLU A 203 -28.05 3.59 -3.41
CA GLU A 203 -28.73 2.98 -2.26
C GLU A 203 -27.76 2.90 -1.08
N LYS A 204 -28.29 2.75 0.14
CA LYS A 204 -27.48 2.69 1.34
C LYS A 204 -27.82 1.53 2.24
N VAL A 205 -26.81 1.07 2.96
CA VAL A 205 -26.96 0.26 4.17
C VAL A 205 -26.59 1.13 5.36
N GLU A 206 -27.40 1.09 6.40
CA GLU A 206 -27.24 1.88 7.63
C GLU A 206 -27.05 0.99 8.85
N ASP A 207 -26.20 1.42 9.77
CA ASP A 207 -26.06 0.86 11.10
C ASP A 207 -25.65 1.96 12.08
N HIS A 208 -25.50 1.65 13.35
CA HIS A 208 -25.10 2.58 14.39
C HIS A 208 -23.94 2.04 15.21
N TYR A 209 -23.14 2.94 15.73
CA TYR A 209 -22.08 2.64 16.69
C TYR A 209 -22.17 3.61 17.86
N THR A 210 -22.17 3.08 19.08
CA THR A 210 -22.11 3.89 20.29
C THR A 210 -20.66 3.98 20.75
N THR A 211 -20.09 5.19 20.74
CA THR A 211 -18.72 5.40 21.18
C THR A 211 -18.55 5.18 22.69
N MET A 212 -17.29 5.08 23.16
CA MET A 212 -17.00 4.87 24.56
C MET A 212 -17.51 6.01 25.48
N SER A 213 -17.66 7.23 24.97
CA SER A 213 -18.29 8.35 25.67
C SER A 213 -19.83 8.36 25.61
N GLY A 214 -20.43 7.42 24.87
CA GLY A 214 -21.88 7.30 24.74
C GLY A 214 -22.49 8.09 23.56
N ARG A 215 -21.69 8.58 22.63
CA ARG A 215 -22.16 9.24 21.41
C ARG A 215 -22.67 8.21 20.42
N GLU A 216 -23.88 8.40 19.90
CA GLU A 216 -24.42 7.61 18.80
C GLU A 216 -23.90 8.13 17.46
N VAL A 217 -23.26 7.27 16.68
CA VAL A 217 -22.75 7.56 15.34
C VAL A 217 -23.56 6.77 14.31
N LEU A 218 -24.15 7.44 13.34
CA LEU A 218 -24.82 6.80 12.20
C LEU A 218 -23.76 6.36 11.17
N LEU A 219 -23.73 5.08 10.85
CA LEU A 219 -22.84 4.50 9.85
C LEU A 219 -23.60 4.22 8.56
N GLN A 220 -23.07 4.67 7.43
CA GLN A 220 -23.70 4.48 6.13
C GLN A 220 -22.68 4.00 5.10
N ILE A 221 -23.07 3.00 4.30
CA ILE A 221 -22.34 2.55 3.11
C ILE A 221 -23.26 2.76 1.91
N TRP A 222 -22.85 3.63 0.99
CA TRP A 222 -23.57 3.99 -0.21
C TRP A 222 -22.98 3.26 -1.41
N VAL A 223 -23.84 2.58 -2.16
CA VAL A 223 -23.45 1.74 -3.31
C VAL A 223 -24.48 1.86 -4.42
N GLU A 224 -24.10 1.47 -5.63
CA GLU A 224 -25.08 1.22 -6.71
C GLU A 224 -26.01 0.08 -6.27
N PRO A 225 -27.30 0.09 -6.68
CA PRO A 225 -28.34 -0.82 -6.16
C PRO A 225 -27.98 -2.31 -6.23
N GLU A 226 -27.28 -2.74 -7.29
CA GLU A 226 -26.84 -4.11 -7.51
C GLU A 226 -25.76 -4.60 -6.51
N ASN A 227 -25.20 -3.70 -5.70
CA ASN A 227 -24.11 -4.00 -4.76
C ASN A 227 -24.53 -3.99 -3.29
N LEU A 228 -25.83 -3.85 -2.98
CA LEU A 228 -26.32 -3.80 -1.60
C LEU A 228 -25.94 -5.03 -0.78
N ASP A 229 -25.99 -6.22 -1.37
CA ASP A 229 -25.65 -7.51 -0.73
C ASP A 229 -24.15 -7.75 -0.54
N LYS A 230 -23.30 -6.80 -0.97
CA LYS A 230 -21.83 -6.88 -0.89
C LYS A 230 -21.22 -5.97 0.19
N THR A 231 -22.03 -5.42 1.10
CA THR A 231 -21.61 -4.38 2.06
C THR A 231 -21.46 -4.87 3.51
N GLU A 232 -21.97 -6.05 3.82
CA GLU A 232 -22.05 -6.56 5.20
C GLU A 232 -20.67 -6.63 5.88
N HIS A 233 -19.67 -7.17 5.19
CA HIS A 233 -18.33 -7.32 5.74
C HIS A 233 -17.64 -5.95 5.98
N ALA A 234 -17.83 -5.00 5.08
CA ALA A 234 -17.28 -3.65 5.24
C ALA A 234 -17.90 -2.93 6.45
N MET A 235 -19.24 -3.07 6.66
CA MET A 235 -19.92 -2.51 7.82
C MET A 235 -19.42 -3.14 9.12
N ALA A 236 -19.28 -4.46 9.15
CA ALA A 236 -18.74 -5.15 10.32
C ALA A 236 -17.28 -4.77 10.59
N SER A 237 -16.47 -4.59 9.55
CA SER A 237 -15.08 -4.14 9.64
C SER A 237 -14.96 -2.72 10.19
N LEU A 238 -15.83 -1.81 9.75
CA LEU A 238 -15.89 -0.44 10.29
C LEU A 238 -16.16 -0.44 11.80
N LYS A 239 -17.15 -1.20 12.25
CA LYS A 239 -17.47 -1.28 13.69
C LYS A 239 -16.32 -1.87 14.50
N ARG A 240 -15.63 -2.91 14.00
CA ARG A 240 -14.43 -3.46 14.65
C ARG A 240 -13.29 -2.44 14.71
N SER A 241 -13.11 -1.66 13.64
CA SER A 241 -12.08 -0.61 13.59
C SER A 241 -12.34 0.50 14.60
N MET A 242 -13.60 0.94 14.74
CA MET A 242 -14.00 1.93 15.73
C MET A 242 -13.74 1.45 17.15
N GLN A 243 -14.14 0.23 17.46
CA GLN A 243 -13.92 -0.38 18.76
C GLN A 243 -12.43 -0.54 19.06
N TRP A 244 -11.65 -1.04 18.12
CA TRP A 244 -10.22 -1.24 18.30
C TRP A 244 -9.46 0.08 18.54
N ASP A 245 -9.82 1.15 17.84
CA ASP A 245 -9.18 2.46 18.02
C ASP A 245 -9.50 3.06 19.41
N GLU A 246 -10.72 2.88 19.89
CA GLU A 246 -11.10 3.28 21.25
C GLU A 246 -10.34 2.47 22.32
N GLU A 247 -10.27 1.14 22.18
CA GLU A 247 -9.61 0.26 23.13
C GLU A 247 -8.09 0.39 23.11
N THR A 248 -7.48 0.53 21.92
CA THR A 248 -6.03 0.53 21.74
C THR A 248 -5.42 1.92 21.88
N TYR A 249 -6.03 2.94 21.27
CA TYR A 249 -5.50 4.32 21.24
C TYR A 249 -6.37 5.33 22.01
N GLY A 250 -7.54 4.94 22.51
CA GLY A 250 -8.44 5.85 23.21
C GLY A 250 -8.99 6.95 22.31
N ARG A 251 -9.16 6.69 21.02
CA ARG A 251 -9.60 7.68 20.02
C ARG A 251 -11.01 7.39 19.55
N GLU A 252 -11.91 8.36 19.73
CA GLU A 252 -13.30 8.29 19.28
C GLU A 252 -13.49 9.02 17.96
N TYR A 253 -14.53 8.59 17.23
CA TYR A 253 -15.03 9.34 16.08
C TYR A 253 -15.71 10.64 16.52
N ASP A 254 -15.60 11.68 15.74
CA ASP A 254 -15.87 13.07 16.14
C ASP A 254 -17.00 13.76 15.38
N LEU A 255 -17.75 13.05 14.53
CA LEU A 255 -18.97 13.51 13.85
C LEU A 255 -20.14 12.60 14.19
N ASP A 256 -21.38 13.03 13.87
CA ASP A 256 -22.59 12.25 14.11
C ASP A 256 -22.83 11.17 13.06
N ARG A 257 -22.05 11.22 11.98
CA ARG A 257 -22.19 10.37 10.80
C ARG A 257 -20.84 9.98 10.23
N PHE A 258 -20.69 8.71 9.84
CA PHE A 258 -19.59 8.21 9.04
C PHE A 258 -20.13 7.56 7.76
N MET A 259 -19.65 8.03 6.61
CA MET A 259 -20.11 7.58 5.31
C MET A 259 -18.97 6.95 4.51
N ILE A 260 -19.28 5.84 3.84
CA ILE A 260 -18.44 5.20 2.82
C ILE A 260 -19.22 5.19 1.51
N VAL A 261 -18.56 5.51 0.41
CA VAL A 261 -19.14 5.39 -0.95
C VAL A 261 -18.24 4.51 -1.81
N ALA A 262 -18.82 3.51 -2.49
CA ALA A 262 -18.12 2.68 -3.45
C ALA A 262 -18.20 3.31 -4.85
N VAL A 263 -17.04 3.47 -5.50
CA VAL A 263 -16.94 3.97 -6.88
C VAL A 263 -16.14 2.99 -7.76
N ASN A 264 -16.54 2.88 -9.03
CA ASN A 264 -15.92 1.90 -9.95
C ASN A 264 -14.66 2.42 -10.64
N ASP A 265 -14.56 3.73 -10.86
CA ASP A 265 -13.42 4.38 -11.48
C ASP A 265 -12.68 5.21 -10.42
N PHE A 266 -11.58 4.69 -9.90
CA PHE A 266 -10.81 5.29 -8.83
C PHE A 266 -9.33 4.93 -8.96
N ASN A 267 -8.44 5.91 -8.86
CA ASN A 267 -7.01 5.70 -9.04
C ASN A 267 -6.38 4.88 -7.90
N MET A 268 -6.90 5.01 -6.69
CA MET A 268 -6.37 4.40 -5.47
C MET A 268 -7.28 3.28 -4.94
N GLY A 269 -6.95 2.74 -3.77
CA GLY A 269 -7.78 1.80 -3.03
C GLY A 269 -8.94 2.51 -2.35
N ALA A 270 -8.66 3.56 -1.60
CA ALA A 270 -9.64 4.38 -0.91
C ALA A 270 -9.06 5.75 -0.56
N MET A 271 -9.88 6.62 0.05
CA MET A 271 -9.51 7.96 0.49
C MET A 271 -10.26 8.33 1.76
N GLU A 272 -9.53 8.85 2.74
CA GLU A 272 -9.99 9.20 4.08
C GLU A 272 -10.73 10.53 4.18
N ASN A 273 -11.33 11.06 3.13
CA ASN A 273 -12.06 12.33 3.16
C ASN A 273 -12.93 12.45 4.40
N LYS A 274 -12.84 13.55 5.12
CA LYS A 274 -13.47 13.73 6.44
C LYS A 274 -14.97 13.44 6.41
N GLY A 275 -15.39 12.39 7.11
CA GLY A 275 -16.79 11.98 7.24
C GLY A 275 -17.42 11.34 5.99
N LEU A 276 -16.73 11.33 4.86
CA LEU A 276 -17.19 10.80 3.58
C LEU A 276 -16.03 10.10 2.87
N ASN A 277 -15.70 8.90 3.30
CA ASN A 277 -14.65 8.11 2.67
C ASN A 277 -15.13 7.60 1.31
N ILE A 278 -14.27 7.72 0.31
CA ILE A 278 -14.54 7.20 -1.04
C ILE A 278 -13.64 5.99 -1.28
N PHE A 279 -14.24 4.88 -1.66
CA PHE A 279 -13.59 3.59 -1.84
C PHE A 279 -13.70 3.13 -3.29
N ASN A 280 -12.61 2.68 -3.86
CA ASN A 280 -12.68 1.81 -5.02
C ASN A 280 -13.58 0.60 -4.69
N SER A 281 -14.50 0.26 -5.58
CA SER A 281 -15.41 -0.88 -5.38
C SER A 281 -14.67 -2.16 -4.99
N ALA A 282 -13.47 -2.39 -5.55
CA ALA A 282 -12.60 -3.53 -5.23
C ALA A 282 -12.04 -3.51 -3.78
N ALA A 283 -12.15 -2.38 -3.07
CA ALA A 283 -11.64 -2.19 -1.72
C ALA A 283 -12.75 -2.21 -0.64
N VAL A 284 -14.01 -2.37 -1.02
CA VAL A 284 -15.14 -2.33 -0.08
C VAL A 284 -16.18 -3.42 -0.33
N LEU A 285 -16.38 -3.85 -1.57
CA LEU A 285 -17.43 -4.81 -1.92
C LEU A 285 -16.93 -6.24 -1.77
N THR A 286 -17.62 -7.04 -0.97
CA THR A 286 -17.35 -8.48 -0.81
C THR A 286 -18.62 -9.30 -0.73
N HIS A 287 -18.61 -10.44 -1.38
CA HIS A 287 -19.62 -11.49 -1.25
C HIS A 287 -18.92 -12.84 -1.42
N PRO A 288 -19.33 -13.91 -0.72
CA PRO A 288 -18.65 -15.21 -0.80
C PRO A 288 -18.47 -15.77 -2.22
N GLN A 289 -19.41 -15.47 -3.12
CA GLN A 289 -19.36 -15.92 -4.52
C GLN A 289 -18.55 -15.02 -5.44
N THR A 290 -18.20 -13.80 -5.04
CA THR A 290 -17.50 -12.82 -5.90
C THR A 290 -16.13 -12.43 -5.38
N ALA A 291 -15.86 -12.60 -4.09
CA ALA A 291 -14.63 -12.18 -3.42
C ALA A 291 -13.92 -13.35 -2.75
N THR A 292 -12.59 -13.36 -2.84
CA THR A 292 -11.74 -14.35 -2.17
C THR A 292 -11.52 -13.98 -0.71
N ASP A 293 -11.05 -14.92 0.12
CA ASP A 293 -10.65 -14.67 1.51
C ASP A 293 -9.63 -13.53 1.62
N ALA A 294 -8.68 -13.46 0.70
CA ALA A 294 -7.71 -12.36 0.63
C ALA A 294 -8.40 -11.00 0.37
N ALA A 295 -9.45 -10.98 -0.45
CA ALA A 295 -10.24 -9.77 -0.68
C ALA A 295 -11.03 -9.36 0.58
N PHE A 296 -11.61 -10.31 1.34
CA PHE A 296 -12.24 -10.03 2.62
C PHE A 296 -11.26 -9.42 3.62
N GLN A 297 -10.07 -10.01 3.78
CA GLN A 297 -9.03 -9.49 4.69
C GLN A 297 -8.52 -8.12 4.23
N ARG A 298 -8.35 -7.92 2.92
CA ARG A 298 -7.96 -6.63 2.35
C ARG A 298 -8.99 -5.54 2.61
N VAL A 299 -10.28 -5.82 2.43
CA VAL A 299 -11.36 -4.87 2.73
C VAL A 299 -11.37 -4.50 4.20
N GLU A 300 -11.22 -5.47 5.11
CA GLU A 300 -11.10 -5.22 6.55
C GLU A 300 -9.94 -4.27 6.86
N GLY A 301 -8.77 -4.51 6.28
CA GLY A 301 -7.58 -3.67 6.48
C GLY A 301 -7.73 -2.26 5.93
N ILE A 302 -8.31 -2.10 4.72
CA ILE A 302 -8.49 -0.77 4.10
C ILE A 302 -9.58 0.03 4.83
N VAL A 303 -10.69 -0.58 5.22
CA VAL A 303 -11.71 0.10 6.04
C VAL A 303 -11.10 0.62 7.34
N ALA A 304 -10.26 -0.19 8.00
CA ALA A 304 -9.54 0.21 9.20
C ALA A 304 -8.56 1.37 8.91
N HIS A 305 -7.78 1.28 7.84
CA HIS A 305 -6.82 2.31 7.41
C HIS A 305 -7.51 3.68 7.26
N GLU A 306 -8.58 3.74 6.47
CA GLU A 306 -9.30 5.00 6.23
C GLU A 306 -9.99 5.54 7.51
N TYR A 307 -10.52 4.64 8.33
CA TYR A 307 -11.09 5.06 9.61
C TYR A 307 -10.01 5.62 10.56
N PHE A 308 -8.85 4.98 10.65
CA PHE A 308 -7.77 5.43 11.54
C PHE A 308 -7.19 6.78 11.13
N HIS A 309 -7.25 7.11 9.86
CA HIS A 309 -6.89 8.44 9.37
C HIS A 309 -7.71 9.56 10.00
N ASN A 310 -8.88 9.31 10.58
CA ASN A 310 -9.66 10.35 11.24
C ASN A 310 -8.84 11.12 12.27
N TRP A 311 -7.93 10.44 12.99
CA TRP A 311 -6.98 11.04 13.92
C TRP A 311 -5.59 11.20 13.31
N SER A 312 -4.99 10.17 12.76
CA SER A 312 -3.67 10.22 12.14
C SER A 312 -3.76 10.60 10.64
N GLY A 313 -4.02 11.86 10.37
CA GLY A 313 -4.16 12.45 9.03
C GLY A 313 -5.18 13.57 8.97
N ASN A 314 -6.36 13.41 9.58
CA ASN A 314 -7.44 14.39 9.51
C ASN A 314 -7.42 15.38 10.70
N ARG A 315 -7.49 14.90 11.92
CA ARG A 315 -7.39 15.73 13.12
C ARG A 315 -5.99 16.31 13.30
N VAL A 316 -4.96 15.50 13.09
CA VAL A 316 -3.57 15.96 12.97
C VAL A 316 -3.09 15.63 11.57
N THR A 317 -2.69 16.63 10.81
CA THR A 317 -2.32 16.49 9.40
C THR A 317 -0.89 16.92 9.10
N CYS A 318 -0.47 16.77 7.84
CA CYS A 318 0.87 17.11 7.38
C CYS A 318 1.00 18.61 7.11
N ARG A 319 2.13 19.23 7.52
CA ARG A 319 2.44 20.62 7.19
C ARG A 319 2.62 20.83 5.68
N ASP A 320 3.27 19.89 5.03
CA ASP A 320 3.56 19.90 3.60
C ASP A 320 3.64 18.44 3.09
N TRP A 321 3.64 18.25 1.79
CA TRP A 321 3.63 16.91 1.20
C TRP A 321 4.92 16.10 1.42
N PHE A 322 6.03 16.73 1.79
CA PHE A 322 7.22 15.99 2.22
C PHE A 322 7.00 15.21 3.50
N GLN A 323 6.04 15.63 4.33
CA GLN A 323 5.65 14.97 5.57
C GLN A 323 4.65 13.83 5.37
N LEU A 324 4.36 13.41 4.15
CA LEU A 324 3.29 12.44 3.83
C LEU A 324 3.33 11.17 4.70
N SER A 325 4.52 10.64 4.99
CA SER A 325 4.69 9.45 5.82
C SER A 325 4.26 9.67 7.28
N LEU A 326 4.17 10.92 7.74
CA LEU A 326 3.64 11.23 9.08
C LEU A 326 2.21 10.69 9.25
N LYS A 327 1.37 10.83 8.24
CA LYS A 327 0.04 10.24 8.26
C LYS A 327 0.04 8.79 7.74
N GLU A 328 0.68 8.52 6.62
CA GLU A 328 0.60 7.21 5.98
C GLU A 328 1.37 6.13 6.72
N GLY A 329 2.62 6.39 7.10
CA GLY A 329 3.42 5.42 7.86
C GLY A 329 2.80 5.08 9.21
N PHE A 330 2.28 6.05 9.93
CA PHE A 330 1.61 5.81 11.19
C PHE A 330 0.27 5.07 11.01
N THR A 331 -0.51 5.42 10.01
CA THR A 331 -1.80 4.77 9.75
C THR A 331 -1.64 3.35 9.22
N VAL A 332 -0.68 3.08 8.33
CA VAL A 332 -0.35 1.71 7.89
C VAL A 332 0.12 0.85 9.07
N PHE A 333 0.97 1.39 9.96
CA PHE A 333 1.35 0.68 11.18
C PHE A 333 0.13 0.31 12.03
N ARG A 334 -0.84 1.21 12.16
CA ARG A 334 -2.07 0.98 12.93
C ARG A 334 -2.96 -0.06 12.26
N ASP A 335 -3.18 0.01 10.94
CA ASP A 335 -4.00 -0.97 10.23
C ASP A 335 -3.38 -2.37 10.21
N GLN A 336 -2.06 -2.48 10.08
CA GLN A 336 -1.33 -3.74 10.17
C GLN A 336 -1.47 -4.35 11.58
N THR A 337 -1.38 -3.53 12.64
CA THR A 337 -1.55 -3.98 14.02
C THR A 337 -2.99 -4.44 14.25
N PHE A 338 -3.97 -3.68 13.79
CA PHE A 338 -5.39 -4.06 13.83
C PHE A 338 -5.62 -5.41 13.14
N SER A 339 -5.15 -5.54 11.90
CA SER A 339 -5.32 -6.79 11.13
C SER A 339 -4.66 -7.99 11.81
N ALA A 340 -3.53 -7.78 12.48
CA ALA A 340 -2.85 -8.81 13.27
C ALA A 340 -3.68 -9.22 14.50
N ASP A 341 -4.27 -8.24 15.20
CA ASP A 341 -5.06 -8.48 16.42
C ASP A 341 -6.39 -9.20 16.13
N VAL A 342 -7.03 -8.90 15.00
CA VAL A 342 -8.34 -9.49 14.65
C VAL A 342 -8.25 -10.79 13.85
N ASN A 343 -7.05 -11.14 13.33
CA ASN A 343 -6.80 -12.35 12.55
C ASN A 343 -5.66 -13.17 13.17
N SER A 344 -4.58 -13.38 12.43
CA SER A 344 -3.37 -14.11 12.88
C SER A 344 -2.15 -13.20 12.81
N ALA A 345 -1.61 -12.82 13.95
CA ALA A 345 -0.46 -11.94 14.04
C ALA A 345 0.78 -12.50 13.30
N PRO A 346 1.18 -13.77 13.44
CA PRO A 346 2.32 -14.31 12.71
C PRO A 346 2.08 -14.34 11.19
N VAL A 347 0.87 -14.71 10.74
CA VAL A 347 0.54 -14.74 9.30
C VAL A 347 0.55 -13.34 8.71
N LYS A 348 -0.11 -12.38 9.38
CA LYS A 348 -0.11 -10.99 8.93
C LYS A 348 1.32 -10.44 8.83
N ARG A 349 2.16 -10.73 9.82
CA ARG A 349 3.58 -10.31 9.76
C ARG A 349 4.34 -10.95 8.61
N ILE A 350 4.14 -12.24 8.35
CA ILE A 350 4.73 -12.96 7.21
C ILE A 350 4.30 -12.31 5.87
N GLU A 351 3.02 -12.05 5.71
CA GLU A 351 2.48 -11.43 4.50
C GLU A 351 3.06 -10.02 4.27
N ASP A 352 3.04 -9.17 5.31
CA ASP A 352 3.57 -7.81 5.24
C ASP A 352 5.06 -7.80 4.89
N VAL A 353 5.86 -8.64 5.56
CA VAL A 353 7.31 -8.71 5.32
C VAL A 353 7.63 -9.35 3.98
N SER A 354 6.88 -10.34 3.54
CA SER A 354 7.06 -10.95 2.21
C SER A 354 6.85 -9.92 1.10
N PHE A 355 5.79 -9.13 1.20
CA PHE A 355 5.52 -8.02 0.30
C PHE A 355 6.60 -6.93 0.38
N PHE A 356 6.94 -6.53 1.59
CA PHE A 356 7.96 -5.50 1.86
C PHE A 356 9.32 -5.86 1.27
N ARG A 357 9.84 -7.06 1.56
CA ARG A 357 11.13 -7.55 1.05
C ARG A 357 11.16 -7.71 -0.46
N THR A 358 10.01 -7.99 -1.07
CA THR A 358 9.90 -8.18 -2.53
C THR A 358 9.77 -6.84 -3.26
N ALA A 359 8.92 -5.95 -2.79
CA ALA A 359 8.55 -4.75 -3.54
C ALA A 359 9.25 -3.47 -3.01
N GLN A 360 9.29 -3.25 -1.70
CA GLN A 360 9.91 -2.05 -1.13
C GLN A 360 11.45 -2.10 -1.21
N PHE A 361 12.07 -3.24 -0.93
CA PHE A 361 13.51 -3.39 -1.13
C PHE A 361 13.92 -3.17 -2.60
N ALA A 362 13.06 -3.57 -3.52
CA ALA A 362 13.23 -3.30 -4.93
C ALA A 362 13.17 -1.81 -5.26
N GLU A 363 12.23 -1.07 -4.66
CA GLU A 363 12.12 0.38 -4.80
C GLU A 363 13.34 1.10 -4.22
N ASP A 364 13.79 0.70 -3.03
CA ASP A 364 14.96 1.27 -2.35
C ASP A 364 16.30 1.01 -3.07
N ALA A 365 16.36 -0.02 -3.89
CA ALA A 365 17.53 -0.38 -4.69
C ALA A 365 17.45 0.10 -6.15
N GLY A 366 16.36 0.77 -6.52
CA GLY A 366 16.09 1.20 -7.89
C GLY A 366 16.47 2.66 -8.17
N PRO A 367 16.30 3.12 -9.42
CA PRO A 367 16.61 4.50 -9.81
C PRO A 367 15.66 5.53 -9.22
N THR A 368 14.50 5.08 -8.71
CA THR A 368 13.51 5.94 -8.05
C THR A 368 13.64 5.93 -6.52
N ALA A 369 14.71 5.34 -5.98
CA ALA A 369 14.96 5.32 -4.54
C ALA A 369 14.96 6.74 -3.95
N HIS A 370 14.30 6.88 -2.82
CA HIS A 370 14.16 8.15 -2.10
C HIS A 370 14.02 7.91 -0.58
N PRO A 371 14.30 8.92 0.26
CA PRO A 371 14.01 8.83 1.68
C PRO A 371 12.51 8.70 1.96
N ILE A 372 12.15 8.25 3.16
CA ILE A 372 10.76 8.28 3.66
C ILE A 372 10.21 9.72 3.65
N ARG A 373 11.06 10.70 3.97
CA ARG A 373 10.80 12.11 3.73
C ARG A 373 11.67 12.59 2.59
N PRO A 374 11.16 12.63 1.35
CA PRO A 374 11.90 13.17 0.21
C PRO A 374 12.31 14.62 0.47
N ASP A 375 13.36 15.09 -0.18
CA ASP A 375 13.80 16.48 -0.10
C ASP A 375 13.39 17.30 -1.33
N HIS A 376 12.94 16.64 -2.39
CA HIS A 376 12.43 17.27 -3.62
C HIS A 376 11.51 16.31 -4.40
N TYR A 377 10.61 16.88 -5.20
CA TYR A 377 9.79 16.16 -6.19
C TYR A 377 9.45 17.07 -7.37
N ILE A 378 9.14 16.49 -8.51
CA ILE A 378 8.51 17.18 -9.65
C ILE A 378 7.00 17.01 -9.56
N GLU A 379 6.53 15.77 -9.36
CA GLU A 379 5.12 15.44 -9.24
C GLU A 379 4.87 14.66 -7.93
N ILE A 380 4.12 15.25 -7.02
CA ILE A 380 3.93 14.65 -5.69
C ILE A 380 3.18 13.32 -5.71
N SER A 381 2.28 13.09 -6.66
CA SER A 381 1.54 11.83 -6.76
C SER A 381 2.46 10.61 -7.04
N ASN A 382 3.66 10.84 -7.59
CA ASN A 382 4.68 9.81 -7.78
C ASN A 382 5.31 9.33 -6.46
N PHE A 383 5.10 10.06 -5.36
CA PHE A 383 5.65 9.74 -4.03
C PHE A 383 4.68 9.03 -3.10
N TYR A 384 3.54 8.60 -3.60
CA TYR A 384 2.65 7.65 -2.92
C TYR A 384 3.22 6.23 -3.11
N THR A 385 4.35 5.97 -2.46
CA THR A 385 5.25 4.85 -2.70
C THR A 385 5.29 3.88 -1.51
N LEU A 386 5.79 2.67 -1.75
CA LEU A 386 5.99 1.69 -0.68
C LEU A 386 7.02 2.18 0.37
N THR A 387 7.96 3.02 -0.02
CA THR A 387 8.90 3.64 0.92
C THR A 387 8.16 4.55 1.91
N ILE A 388 7.26 5.39 1.44
CA ILE A 388 6.52 6.32 2.30
C ILE A 388 5.48 5.58 3.17
N TYR A 389 4.78 4.61 2.61
CA TYR A 389 3.73 3.83 3.29
C TYR A 389 4.31 2.71 4.15
N GLU A 390 4.91 1.71 3.51
CA GLU A 390 5.33 0.47 4.17
C GLU A 390 6.63 0.65 4.98
N LYS A 391 7.66 1.27 4.42
CA LYS A 391 8.88 1.57 5.18
C LYS A 391 8.61 2.60 6.26
N GLY A 392 7.73 3.57 5.99
CA GLY A 392 7.23 4.50 7.01
C GLY A 392 6.60 3.77 8.20
N ALA A 393 5.76 2.77 7.93
CA ALA A 393 5.17 1.93 8.97
C ALA A 393 6.21 1.11 9.75
N GLU A 394 7.22 0.57 9.05
CA GLU A 394 8.32 -0.15 9.71
C GLU A 394 9.14 0.77 10.63
N VAL A 395 9.33 2.04 10.27
CA VAL A 395 10.00 3.02 11.12
C VAL A 395 9.17 3.32 12.38
N VAL A 396 7.86 3.45 12.26
CA VAL A 396 6.97 3.56 13.44
C VAL A 396 7.02 2.30 14.30
N ARG A 397 7.08 1.12 13.69
CA ARG A 397 7.23 -0.17 14.39
C ARG A 397 8.56 -0.24 15.17
N MET A 398 9.65 0.27 14.59
CA MET A 398 10.93 0.37 15.29
C MET A 398 10.85 1.27 16.53
N LEU A 399 10.15 2.40 16.46
CA LEU A 399 9.90 3.24 17.64
C LEU A 399 9.17 2.45 18.73
N ARG A 400 8.14 1.68 18.38
CA ARG A 400 7.46 0.82 19.35
C ARG A 400 8.39 -0.23 19.98
N HIS A 401 9.35 -0.80 19.20
CA HIS A 401 10.34 -1.73 19.74
C HIS A 401 11.33 -1.05 20.68
N LEU A 402 11.77 0.16 20.38
CA LEU A 402 12.70 0.94 21.19
C LEU A 402 12.08 1.45 22.49
N LEU A 403 10.83 1.91 22.42
CA LEU A 403 10.13 2.52 23.56
C LEU A 403 9.39 1.50 24.44
N GLY A 404 8.99 0.37 23.88
CA GLY A 404 7.96 -0.48 24.45
C GLY A 404 6.55 0.08 24.25
N TRP A 405 5.52 -0.76 24.49
CA TRP A 405 4.13 -0.36 24.19
C TRP A 405 3.64 0.82 25.05
N GLU A 406 3.94 0.82 26.35
CA GLU A 406 3.43 1.84 27.28
C GLU A 406 3.89 3.24 26.91
N ASP A 407 5.18 3.42 26.66
CA ASP A 407 5.74 4.72 26.29
C ASP A 407 5.36 5.10 24.84
N PHE A 408 5.30 4.15 23.92
CA PHE A 408 4.81 4.41 22.58
C PHE A 408 3.35 4.89 22.57
N ARG A 409 2.48 4.27 23.38
CA ARG A 409 1.08 4.70 23.54
C ARG A 409 1.01 6.10 24.18
N ARG A 410 1.78 6.38 25.23
CA ARG A 410 1.85 7.70 25.85
C ARG A 410 2.35 8.77 24.87
N GLY A 411 3.36 8.45 24.06
CA GLY A 411 3.85 9.33 22.99
C GLY A 411 2.80 9.64 21.95
N SER A 412 2.02 8.63 21.54
CA SER A 412 0.90 8.79 20.63
C SER A 412 -0.20 9.68 21.21
N ASP A 413 -0.55 9.48 22.48
CA ASP A 413 -1.52 10.34 23.17
C ASP A 413 -1.04 11.79 23.23
N LEU A 414 0.22 12.01 23.60
CA LEU A 414 0.82 13.34 23.64
C LEU A 414 0.80 14.01 22.26
N TYR A 415 1.09 13.27 21.21
CA TYR A 415 1.05 13.76 19.84
C TYR A 415 -0.36 14.23 19.43
N PHE A 416 -1.37 13.41 19.67
CA PHE A 416 -2.76 13.78 19.33
C PHE A 416 -3.27 14.94 20.20
N GLU A 417 -2.96 14.96 21.49
CA GLU A 417 -3.40 16.04 22.39
C GLU A 417 -2.71 17.38 22.09
N ARG A 418 -1.42 17.35 21.77
CA ARG A 418 -0.63 18.56 21.52
C ARG A 418 -0.96 19.20 20.18
N PHE A 419 -1.22 18.40 19.17
CA PHE A 419 -1.31 18.86 17.79
C PHE A 419 -2.72 18.73 17.16
N ASP A 420 -3.73 18.43 17.94
CA ASP A 420 -5.11 18.39 17.49
C ASP A 420 -5.50 19.68 16.73
N GLY A 421 -6.05 19.54 15.51
CA GLY A 421 -6.41 20.65 14.64
C GLY A 421 -5.24 21.38 13.99
N GLN A 422 -4.05 20.78 13.95
CA GLN A 422 -2.84 21.38 13.39
C GLN A 422 -2.22 20.53 12.26
N ALA A 423 -1.44 21.20 11.42
CA ALA A 423 -0.62 20.62 10.37
C ALA A 423 0.85 20.65 10.81
N VAL A 424 1.47 19.48 10.96
CA VAL A 424 2.75 19.32 11.67
C VAL A 424 3.77 18.50 10.90
N THR A 425 4.96 18.30 11.49
CA THR A 425 6.09 17.63 10.86
C THR A 425 6.40 16.28 11.49
N ILE A 426 7.22 15.50 10.83
CA ILE A 426 7.76 14.23 11.37
C ILE A 426 8.54 14.47 12.65
N GLU A 427 9.30 15.56 12.74
CA GLU A 427 10.04 15.94 13.94
C GLU A 427 9.11 16.15 15.16
N ASP A 428 7.93 16.72 14.94
CA ASP A 428 6.95 16.92 16.02
C ASP A 428 6.47 15.58 16.59
N PHE A 429 6.24 14.59 15.73
CA PHE A 429 5.86 13.24 16.15
C PHE A 429 6.98 12.54 16.93
N VAL A 430 8.20 12.54 16.38
CA VAL A 430 9.36 11.89 17.02
C VAL A 430 9.72 12.59 18.34
N ALA A 431 9.57 13.91 18.43
CA ALA A 431 9.80 14.67 19.67
C ALA A 431 8.83 14.26 20.79
N CYS A 432 7.56 13.96 20.49
CA CYS A 432 6.62 13.42 21.47
C CYS A 432 7.08 12.06 22.01
N MET A 433 7.60 11.20 21.13
CA MET A 433 8.13 9.90 21.53
C MET A 433 9.38 10.02 22.39
N ALA A 434 10.29 10.91 22.06
CA ALA A 434 11.49 11.20 22.84
C ALA A 434 11.15 11.77 24.23
N GLU A 435 10.18 12.70 24.30
CA GLU A 435 9.78 13.35 25.54
C GLU A 435 9.22 12.36 26.57
N VAL A 436 8.36 11.43 26.15
CA VAL A 436 7.74 10.48 27.08
C VAL A 436 8.66 9.34 27.50
N SER A 437 9.58 8.93 26.64
CA SER A 437 10.49 7.80 26.89
C SER A 437 11.81 8.23 27.51
N GLY A 438 12.19 9.50 27.36
CA GLY A 438 13.50 10.01 27.75
C GLY A 438 14.65 9.51 26.86
N LEU A 439 14.37 8.83 25.76
CA LEU A 439 15.37 8.37 24.80
C LEU A 439 15.84 9.50 23.89
N ASP A 440 17.15 9.54 23.62
CA ASP A 440 17.69 10.34 22.54
C ASP A 440 17.38 9.69 21.20
N LEU A 441 16.51 10.31 20.41
CA LEU A 441 16.07 9.86 19.09
C LEU A 441 16.65 10.70 17.93
N ASP A 442 17.64 11.57 18.16
CA ASP A 442 18.24 12.41 17.12
C ASP A 442 18.85 11.55 16.00
N GLN A 443 19.58 10.50 16.36
CA GLN A 443 20.11 9.56 15.38
C GLN A 443 18.99 8.78 14.65
N PHE A 444 17.89 8.51 15.32
CA PHE A 444 16.76 7.80 14.76
C PHE A 444 16.09 8.59 13.62
N LEU A 445 16.08 9.91 13.67
CA LEU A 445 15.55 10.77 12.59
C LEU A 445 16.22 10.55 11.24
N ARG A 446 17.43 9.98 11.21
CA ARG A 446 18.10 9.60 9.94
C ARG A 446 17.28 8.60 9.10
N TRP A 447 16.45 7.77 9.71
CA TRP A 447 15.55 6.87 8.97
C TRP A 447 14.62 7.61 8.01
N TYR A 448 14.23 8.84 8.34
CA TYR A 448 13.37 9.66 7.50
C TYR A 448 14.12 10.42 6.40
N SER A 449 15.41 10.69 6.58
CA SER A 449 16.20 11.53 5.67
C SER A 449 17.21 10.75 4.82
N GLN A 450 17.49 9.49 5.14
CA GLN A 450 18.45 8.65 4.44
C GLN A 450 17.73 7.54 3.65
N ALA A 451 17.92 7.54 2.32
CA ALA A 451 17.38 6.52 1.42
C ALA A 451 18.18 5.21 1.47
N GLY A 452 17.60 4.16 0.93
CA GLY A 452 18.26 2.86 0.76
C GLY A 452 18.02 1.91 1.93
N THR A 453 18.20 0.61 1.65
CA THR A 453 18.01 -0.45 2.64
C THR A 453 19.33 -0.75 3.34
N PRO A 454 19.40 -0.60 4.67
CA PRO A 454 20.59 -0.98 5.43
C PRO A 454 20.86 -2.48 5.34
N GLU A 455 22.13 -2.84 5.32
CA GLU A 455 22.63 -4.21 5.39
C GLU A 455 23.33 -4.41 6.73
N ILE A 456 23.02 -5.51 7.41
CA ILE A 456 23.69 -5.94 8.64
C ILE A 456 24.42 -7.24 8.36
N ASP A 457 25.74 -7.22 8.56
CA ASP A 457 26.56 -8.42 8.61
C ASP A 457 26.74 -8.81 10.08
N ALA A 458 26.24 -10.01 10.44
CA ALA A 458 26.26 -10.53 11.78
C ALA A 458 27.22 -11.73 11.90
N HIS A 459 28.00 -11.79 12.98
CA HIS A 459 28.91 -12.88 13.30
C HIS A 459 28.78 -13.22 14.78
N GLY A 460 28.53 -14.51 15.07
CA GLY A 460 28.37 -15.01 16.42
C GLY A 460 29.47 -16.04 16.78
N GLU A 461 29.97 -15.97 17.99
CA GLU A 461 30.95 -16.91 18.54
C GLU A 461 30.59 -17.29 19.98
N TYR A 462 30.57 -18.58 20.27
CA TYR A 462 30.34 -19.09 21.62
C TYR A 462 31.65 -19.50 22.32
N ASP A 463 31.97 -18.83 23.43
CA ASP A 463 33.10 -19.19 24.29
C ASP A 463 32.67 -20.22 25.34
N TYR A 464 33.00 -21.49 25.09
CA TYR A 464 32.71 -22.61 26.00
C TYR A 464 33.37 -22.49 27.38
N ALA A 465 34.52 -21.82 27.46
CA ALA A 465 35.27 -21.70 28.71
C ALA A 465 34.64 -20.65 29.65
N LYS A 466 34.06 -19.63 29.09
CA LYS A 466 33.45 -18.54 29.85
C LYS A 466 31.92 -18.62 29.92
N CYS A 467 31.31 -19.52 29.14
CA CYS A 467 29.85 -19.54 28.92
C CYS A 467 29.34 -18.17 28.43
N GLU A 468 30.01 -17.62 27.45
CA GLU A 468 29.68 -16.34 26.83
C GLU A 468 29.32 -16.53 25.34
N TYR A 469 28.39 -15.76 24.85
CA TYR A 469 28.11 -15.63 23.42
C TYR A 469 28.42 -14.21 22.98
N HIS A 470 29.31 -14.08 21.99
CA HIS A 470 29.73 -12.81 21.41
C HIS A 470 29.04 -12.62 20.07
N LEU A 471 28.21 -11.58 19.94
CA LEU A 471 27.55 -11.22 18.70
C LEU A 471 28.10 -9.90 18.19
N ARG A 472 28.82 -9.93 17.08
CA ARG A 472 29.30 -8.74 16.37
C ARG A 472 28.33 -8.40 15.24
N LEU A 473 27.84 -7.17 15.21
CA LEU A 473 26.98 -6.61 14.17
C LEU A 473 27.70 -5.45 13.51
N SER A 474 27.78 -5.45 12.19
CA SER A 474 28.24 -4.30 11.41
C SER A 474 27.15 -3.87 10.42
N GLN A 475 26.91 -2.56 10.30
CA GLN A 475 25.89 -1.99 9.43
C GLN A 475 26.50 -1.12 8.34
N ARG A 476 25.90 -1.15 7.17
CA ARG A 476 26.15 -0.22 6.09
C ARG A 476 24.88 0.00 5.28
N THR A 477 24.73 1.17 4.68
CA THR A 477 23.65 1.43 3.71
C THR A 477 24.29 1.68 2.35
N PRO A 478 23.89 0.97 1.27
CA PRO A 478 24.41 1.22 -0.07
C PRO A 478 24.10 2.64 -0.55
N ALA A 479 24.95 3.18 -1.43
CA ALA A 479 24.68 4.44 -2.10
C ALA A 479 23.37 4.38 -2.90
N THR A 480 22.67 5.49 -2.95
CA THR A 480 21.42 5.66 -3.71
C THR A 480 21.50 6.93 -4.54
N PRO A 481 20.67 7.11 -5.58
CA PRO A 481 20.65 8.34 -6.36
C PRO A 481 20.57 9.58 -5.46
N GLY A 482 21.47 10.52 -5.69
CA GLY A 482 21.56 11.76 -4.90
C GLY A 482 22.13 11.63 -3.47
N GLN A 483 22.39 10.41 -2.97
CA GLN A 483 22.94 10.15 -1.63
C GLN A 483 24.03 9.07 -1.67
N THR A 484 25.25 9.48 -1.99
CA THR A 484 26.40 8.57 -2.08
C THR A 484 27.02 8.25 -0.73
N GLU A 485 26.94 9.17 0.21
CA GLU A 485 27.45 9.00 1.58
C GLU A 485 26.32 8.63 2.53
N LYS A 486 26.54 7.62 3.37
CA LYS A 486 25.56 7.10 4.32
C LYS A 486 26.16 7.04 5.73
N LEU A 487 25.35 7.40 6.68
CA LEU A 487 25.71 7.38 8.10
C LEU A 487 25.08 6.18 8.80
N PRO A 488 25.68 5.67 9.90
CA PRO A 488 25.07 4.63 10.71
C PRO A 488 23.67 5.05 11.23
N LEU A 489 22.75 4.10 11.20
CA LEU A 489 21.39 4.27 11.69
C LEU A 489 21.24 3.69 13.10
N HIS A 490 20.27 4.15 13.86
CA HIS A 490 19.87 3.49 15.11
C HIS A 490 18.89 2.36 14.76
N ILE A 491 19.38 1.11 14.81
CA ILE A 491 18.63 -0.08 14.37
C ILE A 491 18.28 -0.94 15.60
N PRO A 492 16.99 -1.16 15.93
CA PRO A 492 16.59 -2.13 16.94
C PRO A 492 16.69 -3.54 16.39
N VAL A 493 17.57 -4.36 16.97
CA VAL A 493 17.72 -5.77 16.60
C VAL A 493 17.12 -6.64 17.69
N ARG A 494 15.87 -7.08 17.49
CA ARG A 494 15.20 -8.00 18.40
C ARG A 494 15.73 -9.41 18.18
N MET A 495 16.08 -10.12 19.24
CA MET A 495 16.71 -11.43 19.11
C MET A 495 16.45 -12.35 20.28
N GLY A 496 16.71 -13.64 20.05
CA GLY A 496 16.83 -14.68 21.05
C GLY A 496 18.06 -15.57 20.79
N LEU A 497 18.45 -16.37 21.78
CA LEU A 497 19.42 -17.43 21.66
C LEU A 497 18.72 -18.76 21.90
N VAL A 498 18.68 -19.66 20.92
CA VAL A 498 18.02 -20.98 21.03
C VAL A 498 19.07 -22.03 21.35
N GLY A 499 18.98 -22.64 22.53
CA GLY A 499 19.93 -23.65 22.99
C GLY A 499 19.91 -24.92 22.14
N THR A 500 21.08 -25.39 21.67
CA THR A 500 21.17 -26.54 20.77
C THR A 500 20.84 -27.87 21.43
N LYS A 501 20.92 -27.98 22.77
CA LYS A 501 20.58 -29.17 23.52
C LYS A 501 19.17 -29.15 24.07
N SER A 502 18.75 -27.97 24.56
CA SER A 502 17.42 -27.79 25.16
C SER A 502 16.32 -27.61 24.13
N GLY A 503 16.64 -27.04 22.95
CA GLY A 503 15.66 -26.65 21.95
C GLY A 503 14.79 -25.46 22.39
N HIS A 504 15.20 -24.71 23.41
CA HIS A 504 14.44 -23.61 23.99
C HIS A 504 15.25 -22.32 24.05
N ASP A 505 14.54 -21.19 24.15
CA ASP A 505 15.18 -19.88 24.33
C ASP A 505 15.93 -19.81 25.65
N LEU A 506 17.18 -19.34 25.56
CA LEU A 506 18.04 -19.04 26.69
C LEU A 506 17.84 -17.60 27.18
N THR A 507 18.05 -17.34 28.46
CA THR A 507 17.98 -16.00 29.01
C THR A 507 19.15 -15.15 28.50
N LEU A 508 18.85 -13.96 27.99
CA LEU A 508 19.82 -13.01 27.49
C LEU A 508 20.29 -12.10 28.63
N LYS A 509 21.55 -12.27 29.06
CA LYS A 509 22.21 -11.39 30.02
C LYS A 509 23.34 -10.67 29.33
N LEU A 510 23.15 -9.38 29.09
CA LEU A 510 24.10 -8.56 28.36
C LEU A 510 25.14 -7.98 29.30
N ASP A 511 26.44 -8.14 28.99
CA ASP A 511 27.52 -7.36 29.63
C ASP A 511 27.59 -6.00 28.92
N ASN A 512 26.93 -5.02 29.49
CA ASN A 512 26.84 -3.67 28.94
C ASN A 512 27.65 -2.61 29.74
N GLY A 513 28.53 -3.09 30.64
CA GLY A 513 29.35 -2.20 31.47
C GLY A 513 28.56 -1.31 32.43
N GLY A 514 27.29 -1.66 32.71
CA GLY A 514 26.37 -0.89 33.59
C GLY A 514 25.54 0.16 32.86
N GLU A 515 25.53 0.16 31.54
CA GLU A 515 24.67 1.00 30.71
C GLU A 515 23.40 0.25 30.30
N GLY A 516 22.26 0.56 30.87
CA GLY A 516 20.98 -0.07 30.58
C GLY A 516 20.71 -1.38 31.34
N PRO A 517 19.63 -2.12 31.01
CA PRO A 517 19.28 -3.36 31.68
C PRO A 517 20.23 -4.50 31.29
N ASP A 518 20.79 -5.21 32.25
CA ASP A 518 21.65 -6.38 32.02
C ASP A 518 20.82 -7.61 31.61
N ASP A 519 19.62 -7.78 32.14
CA ASP A 519 18.71 -8.88 31.85
C ASP A 519 17.65 -8.45 30.81
N LEU A 520 17.78 -9.00 29.59
CA LEU A 520 16.87 -8.76 28.48
C LEU A 520 15.78 -9.84 28.37
N GLY A 521 15.73 -10.80 29.29
CA GLY A 521 14.81 -11.94 29.25
C GLY A 521 15.19 -12.96 28.17
N LYS A 522 14.19 -13.56 27.50
CA LYS A 522 14.37 -14.55 26.43
C LYS A 522 14.25 -13.95 25.03
N ASP A 523 13.82 -12.71 24.96
CA ASP A 523 13.53 -11.98 23.73
C ASP A 523 13.85 -10.51 23.96
N GLY A 524 15.03 -10.09 23.57
CA GLY A 524 15.58 -8.77 23.84
C GLY A 524 15.81 -7.93 22.61
N VAL A 525 15.82 -6.61 22.78
CA VAL A 525 16.10 -5.62 21.72
C VAL A 525 17.48 -5.02 21.94
N LEU A 526 18.39 -5.25 20.98
CA LEU A 526 19.70 -4.60 20.95
C LEU A 526 19.62 -3.28 20.20
N HIS A 527 20.32 -2.27 20.68
CA HIS A 527 20.43 -0.96 20.05
C HIS A 527 21.72 -0.89 19.24
N LEU A 528 21.66 -1.19 17.94
CA LEU A 528 22.80 -1.02 17.04
C LEU A 528 22.86 0.43 16.57
N ARG A 529 23.87 1.20 17.05
CA ARG A 529 24.05 2.62 16.77
C ARG A 529 25.33 2.94 16.00
N GLU A 530 26.34 2.10 16.18
CA GLU A 530 27.64 2.28 15.56
C GLU A 530 27.72 1.53 14.20
N ALA A 531 28.71 1.88 13.38
CA ALA A 531 29.02 1.14 12.16
C ALA A 531 29.36 -0.33 12.46
N GLU A 532 30.03 -0.60 13.58
CA GLU A 532 30.30 -1.94 14.12
C GLU A 532 30.15 -1.91 15.63
N GLN A 533 29.46 -2.91 16.19
CA GLN A 533 29.24 -3.04 17.63
C GLN A 533 29.23 -4.51 18.03
N THR A 534 29.84 -4.83 19.16
CA THR A 534 29.84 -6.20 19.71
C THR A 534 29.02 -6.25 20.99
N PHE A 535 28.12 -7.22 21.05
CA PHE A 535 27.30 -7.53 22.22
C PHE A 535 27.76 -8.82 22.85
N VAL A 536 28.03 -8.82 24.16
CA VAL A 536 28.52 -9.99 24.89
C VAL A 536 27.42 -10.45 25.84
N PHE A 537 26.96 -11.68 25.61
CA PHE A 537 25.97 -12.32 26.48
C PHE A 537 26.68 -13.25 27.45
N THR A 538 26.43 -13.10 28.73
CA THR A 538 27.02 -13.88 29.82
C THR A 538 26.06 -14.96 30.32
N ASN A 539 26.60 -15.95 31.02
CA ASN A 539 25.83 -17.08 31.57
C ASN A 539 25.02 -17.86 30.53
N VAL A 540 25.58 -18.03 29.34
CA VAL A 540 24.97 -18.84 28.27
C VAL A 540 25.43 -20.30 28.52
N GLU A 541 24.53 -21.12 29.06
CA GLU A 541 24.87 -22.45 29.61
C GLU A 541 25.17 -23.52 28.55
N GLU A 542 24.76 -23.32 27.32
CA GLU A 542 24.97 -24.19 26.18
C GLU A 542 25.18 -23.41 24.87
N ALA A 543 25.82 -24.06 23.90
CA ALA A 543 25.99 -23.45 22.58
C ALA A 543 24.63 -23.12 21.96
N PRO A 544 24.35 -21.87 21.57
CA PRO A 544 23.09 -21.47 20.98
C PRO A 544 23.18 -21.35 19.47
N VAL A 545 22.02 -21.40 18.79
CA VAL A 545 21.82 -20.80 17.47
C VAL A 545 21.13 -19.45 17.69
N PRO A 546 21.67 -18.33 17.17
CA PRO A 546 21.02 -17.04 17.33
C PRO A 546 19.80 -16.93 16.42
N SER A 547 18.70 -16.43 16.97
CA SER A 547 17.50 -16.04 16.23
C SER A 547 17.49 -14.50 16.13
N LEU A 548 17.85 -13.96 14.98
CA LEU A 548 18.09 -12.53 14.78
C LEU A 548 16.93 -11.85 14.04
N LEU A 549 16.68 -10.57 14.31
CA LEU A 549 15.58 -9.77 13.75
C LEU A 549 14.22 -10.44 13.96
N ARG A 550 13.92 -10.93 15.15
CA ARG A 550 12.65 -11.54 15.50
C ARG A 550 11.48 -10.63 15.12
N GLY A 551 10.48 -11.21 14.45
CA GLY A 551 9.35 -10.45 13.92
C GLY A 551 9.73 -9.39 12.89
N PHE A 552 10.93 -9.47 12.27
CA PHE A 552 11.46 -8.43 11.38
C PHE A 552 11.52 -7.06 12.07
N SER A 553 12.22 -6.97 13.18
CA SER A 553 12.26 -5.79 14.06
C SER A 553 12.81 -4.50 13.42
N ALA A 554 13.44 -4.59 12.26
CA ALA A 554 13.90 -3.45 11.47
C ALA A 554 13.91 -3.79 9.97
N PRO A 555 13.64 -2.79 9.08
CA PRO A 555 13.61 -2.96 7.63
C PRO A 555 15.03 -3.00 7.03
N VAL A 556 15.74 -4.09 7.28
CA VAL A 556 17.14 -4.28 6.91
C VAL A 556 17.38 -5.64 6.25
N LYS A 557 18.45 -5.76 5.49
CA LYS A 557 18.94 -7.03 4.99
C LYS A 557 19.94 -7.60 5.98
N LEU A 558 19.61 -8.74 6.60
CA LEU A 558 20.49 -9.42 7.55
C LEU A 558 21.24 -10.56 6.88
N ARG A 559 22.56 -10.55 7.00
CA ARG A 559 23.46 -11.64 6.63
C ARG A 559 24.03 -12.27 7.90
N TYR A 560 23.75 -13.54 8.08
CA TYR A 560 24.36 -14.40 9.07
C TYR A 560 24.66 -15.76 8.40
N PRO A 561 25.85 -16.36 8.56
CA PRO A 561 26.24 -17.57 7.84
C PRO A 561 25.66 -18.83 8.47
N TYR A 562 24.32 -18.89 8.57
CA TYR A 562 23.66 -20.11 9.04
C TYR A 562 23.98 -21.30 8.17
N SER A 563 24.33 -22.41 8.79
CA SER A 563 24.37 -23.72 8.12
C SER A 563 22.93 -24.18 7.82
N ARG A 564 22.80 -25.12 6.87
CA ARG A 564 21.49 -25.71 6.56
C ARG A 564 20.92 -26.46 7.77
N GLU A 565 21.77 -27.03 8.61
CA GLU A 565 21.41 -27.68 9.86
C GLU A 565 20.86 -26.69 10.90
N GLU A 566 21.50 -25.55 11.05
CA GLU A 566 21.02 -24.49 11.94
C GLU A 566 19.68 -23.91 11.45
N LEU A 567 19.48 -23.74 10.13
CA LEU A 567 18.19 -23.28 9.58
C LEU A 567 17.08 -24.32 9.81
N ALA A 568 17.35 -25.60 9.61
CA ALA A 568 16.41 -26.69 9.92
C ALA A 568 16.09 -26.74 11.43
N PHE A 569 17.10 -26.48 12.28
CA PHE A 569 16.90 -26.39 13.72
C PHE A 569 16.00 -25.21 14.12
N LEU A 570 16.25 -24.00 13.60
CA LEU A 570 15.42 -22.84 13.88
C LEU A 570 13.99 -23.00 13.35
N LEU A 571 13.79 -23.58 12.17
CA LEU A 571 12.47 -23.91 11.62
C LEU A 571 11.63 -24.73 12.60
N THR A 572 12.26 -25.59 13.39
CA THR A 572 11.59 -26.49 14.34
C THR A 572 11.48 -25.86 15.73
N HIS A 573 12.51 -25.18 16.22
CA HIS A 573 12.69 -24.84 17.62
C HIS A 573 12.56 -23.36 17.96
N ASP A 574 12.62 -22.44 16.97
CA ASP A 574 12.47 -21.01 17.27
C ASP A 574 11.08 -20.72 17.87
N SER A 575 11.03 -19.96 18.92
CA SER A 575 9.78 -19.56 19.55
C SER A 575 9.05 -18.43 18.79
N ASP A 576 9.79 -17.68 17.95
CA ASP A 576 9.22 -16.62 17.11
C ASP A 576 8.67 -17.22 15.81
N GLY A 577 7.35 -17.12 15.61
CA GLY A 577 6.66 -17.72 14.45
C GLY A 577 7.11 -17.13 13.10
N PHE A 578 7.46 -15.83 13.06
CA PHE A 578 8.02 -15.21 11.87
C PHE A 578 9.43 -15.78 11.56
N ASN A 579 10.30 -15.87 12.56
CA ASN A 579 11.67 -16.39 12.38
C ASN A 579 11.67 -17.88 12.02
N ARG A 580 10.72 -18.68 12.51
CA ARG A 580 10.52 -20.06 12.03
C ARG A 580 10.25 -20.11 10.53
N TRP A 581 9.33 -19.28 10.06
CA TRP A 581 9.04 -19.16 8.63
C TRP A 581 10.27 -18.67 7.85
N ASP A 582 10.96 -17.64 8.33
CA ASP A 582 12.14 -17.07 7.69
C ASP A 582 13.29 -18.08 7.55
N ALA A 583 13.48 -18.94 8.57
CA ALA A 583 14.45 -20.03 8.51
C ALA A 583 14.13 -21.04 7.39
N GLY A 584 12.85 -21.39 7.21
CA GLY A 584 12.36 -22.22 6.10
C GLY A 584 12.56 -21.56 4.74
N GLN A 585 12.28 -20.26 4.62
CA GLN A 585 12.52 -19.50 3.39
C GLN A 585 14.01 -19.42 3.04
N ARG A 586 14.88 -19.18 4.02
CA ARG A 586 16.36 -19.18 3.82
C ARG A 586 16.88 -20.55 3.40
N LEU A 587 16.39 -21.62 4.00
CA LEU A 587 16.74 -22.99 3.60
C LEU A 587 16.33 -23.27 2.15
N THR A 588 15.14 -22.84 1.76
CA THR A 588 14.64 -22.98 0.39
C THR A 588 15.45 -22.13 -0.59
N MET A 589 15.84 -20.89 -0.19
CA MET A 589 16.70 -20.04 -1.02
C MET A 589 18.05 -20.65 -1.31
N LEU A 590 18.69 -21.29 -0.33
CA LEU A 590 19.96 -21.99 -0.56
C LEU A 590 19.82 -23.13 -1.59
N ALA A 591 18.69 -23.87 -1.56
CA ALA A 591 18.41 -24.88 -2.55
C ALA A 591 18.13 -24.29 -3.95
N LEU A 592 17.39 -23.17 -4.02
CA LEU A 592 17.13 -22.48 -5.28
C LEU A 592 18.42 -21.90 -5.89
N ASP A 593 19.32 -21.34 -5.09
CA ASP A 593 20.61 -20.81 -5.57
C ASP A 593 21.47 -21.90 -6.20
N ASP A 594 21.53 -23.08 -5.58
CA ASP A 594 22.22 -24.25 -6.15
C ASP A 594 21.61 -24.68 -7.50
N LEU A 595 20.27 -24.67 -7.59
CA LEU A 595 19.54 -25.06 -8.81
C LEU A 595 19.65 -24.03 -9.93
N ILE A 596 19.64 -22.74 -9.60
CA ILE A 596 19.90 -21.65 -10.54
C ILE A 596 21.32 -21.76 -11.11
N ALA A 597 22.31 -22.02 -10.25
CA ALA A 597 23.68 -22.25 -10.67
C ALA A 597 23.80 -23.50 -11.56
N ALA A 598 23.13 -24.60 -11.21
CA ALA A 598 23.07 -25.81 -12.02
C ALA A 598 22.46 -25.56 -13.40
N HIS A 599 21.34 -24.79 -13.47
CA HIS A 599 20.70 -24.42 -14.72
C HIS A 599 21.64 -23.61 -15.64
N ARG A 600 22.29 -22.58 -15.09
CA ARG A 600 23.25 -21.71 -15.81
C ARG A 600 24.43 -22.50 -16.38
N ASN A 601 24.90 -23.51 -15.64
CA ASN A 601 26.05 -24.34 -16.02
C ASN A 601 25.67 -25.58 -16.86
N GLY A 602 24.40 -25.78 -17.17
CA GLY A 602 23.90 -26.96 -17.90
C GLY A 602 24.15 -28.29 -17.15
N VAL A 603 24.20 -28.24 -15.82
CA VAL A 603 24.40 -29.40 -14.95
C VAL A 603 23.03 -29.95 -14.52
N GLU A 604 23.00 -31.27 -14.26
CA GLU A 604 21.80 -31.92 -13.75
C GLU A 604 21.34 -31.30 -12.41
N LYS A 605 20.03 -30.98 -12.32
CA LYS A 605 19.40 -30.44 -11.13
C LYS A 605 19.18 -31.57 -10.11
N VAL A 606 19.63 -31.36 -8.89
CA VAL A 606 19.48 -32.29 -7.78
C VAL A 606 18.78 -31.60 -6.63
N MET A 607 17.73 -32.23 -6.11
CA MET A 607 16.98 -31.70 -4.97
C MET A 607 17.75 -31.92 -3.65
N ASP A 608 17.76 -30.88 -2.81
CA ASP A 608 18.32 -31.01 -1.44
C ASP A 608 17.39 -31.90 -0.59
N VAL A 609 17.92 -33.02 -0.11
CA VAL A 609 17.18 -33.98 0.72
C VAL A 609 16.70 -33.34 2.03
N ARG A 610 17.46 -32.41 2.60
CA ARG A 610 17.11 -31.72 3.85
C ARG A 610 15.85 -30.87 3.69
N LEU A 611 15.67 -30.24 2.51
CA LEU A 611 14.45 -29.49 2.22
C LEU A 611 13.25 -30.43 2.11
N ILE A 612 13.39 -31.60 1.47
CA ILE A 612 12.32 -32.61 1.41
C ILE A 612 11.93 -33.06 2.81
N GLU A 613 12.92 -33.40 3.66
CA GLU A 613 12.67 -33.84 5.04
C GLU A 613 12.03 -32.75 5.90
N ALA A 614 12.45 -31.49 5.73
CA ALA A 614 11.82 -30.37 6.41
C ALA A 614 10.33 -30.24 6.04
N TYR A 615 9.98 -30.31 4.75
CA TYR A 615 8.58 -30.28 4.29
C TYR A 615 7.81 -31.52 4.76
N ARG A 616 8.41 -32.71 4.75
CA ARG A 616 7.80 -33.91 5.29
C ARG A 616 7.46 -33.78 6.76
N SER A 617 8.38 -33.23 7.55
CA SER A 617 8.14 -32.97 8.98
C SER A 617 6.98 -32.01 9.19
N LEU A 618 6.94 -30.90 8.45
CA LEU A 618 5.83 -29.93 8.50
C LEU A 618 4.48 -30.55 8.14
N LEU A 619 4.42 -31.43 7.14
CA LEU A 619 3.19 -32.08 6.71
C LEU A 619 2.72 -33.16 7.66
N ASN A 620 3.65 -33.89 8.33
CA ASN A 620 3.33 -34.97 9.27
C ASN A 620 3.06 -34.47 10.69
N GLU A 621 3.64 -33.32 11.06
CA GLU A 621 3.48 -32.68 12.35
C GLU A 621 3.00 -31.22 12.16
N PRO A 622 1.77 -31.01 11.66
CA PRO A 622 1.32 -29.70 11.16
C PRO A 622 1.16 -28.63 12.25
N GLY A 623 1.21 -29.02 13.53
CA GLY A 623 0.89 -28.12 14.64
C GLY A 623 -0.60 -27.70 14.63
N ASP A 624 -0.95 -26.74 15.46
CA ASP A 624 -2.34 -26.27 15.61
C ASP A 624 -2.69 -25.11 14.65
N ASP A 625 -1.69 -24.39 14.11
CA ASP A 625 -1.91 -23.20 13.27
C ASP A 625 -1.78 -23.55 11.77
N LYS A 626 -2.95 -23.86 11.18
CA LYS A 626 -3.05 -24.17 9.73
C LYS A 626 -2.63 -23.02 8.82
N ALA A 627 -2.83 -21.76 9.25
CA ALA A 627 -2.49 -20.61 8.43
C ALA A 627 -0.96 -20.41 8.38
N VAL A 628 -0.27 -20.53 9.51
CA VAL A 628 1.20 -20.51 9.56
C VAL A 628 1.79 -21.68 8.78
N LEU A 629 1.22 -22.87 8.89
CA LEU A 629 1.66 -24.02 8.10
C LEU A 629 1.54 -23.77 6.59
N ALA A 630 0.44 -23.18 6.13
CA ALA A 630 0.28 -22.83 4.72
C ALA A 630 1.36 -21.85 4.24
N GLU A 631 1.74 -20.87 5.06
CA GLU A 631 2.85 -19.94 4.76
C GLU A 631 4.20 -20.67 4.73
N MET A 632 4.45 -21.58 5.67
CA MET A 632 5.68 -22.38 5.69
C MET A 632 5.83 -23.29 4.48
N LEU A 633 4.72 -23.78 3.92
CA LEU A 633 4.70 -24.62 2.71
C LEU A 633 4.76 -23.79 1.42
N THR A 634 4.59 -22.48 1.49
CA THR A 634 4.63 -21.59 0.33
C THR A 634 6.07 -21.27 -0.05
N LEU A 635 6.46 -21.61 -1.29
CA LEU A 635 7.81 -21.32 -1.80
C LEU A 635 8.03 -19.80 -1.98
N PRO A 636 9.29 -19.34 -1.83
CA PRO A 636 9.66 -17.97 -2.21
C PRO A 636 9.16 -17.63 -3.61
N SER A 637 8.61 -16.44 -3.80
CA SER A 637 8.15 -16.00 -5.12
C SER A 637 9.34 -15.76 -6.06
N GLU A 638 9.13 -15.91 -7.36
CA GLU A 638 10.17 -15.58 -8.36
C GLU A 638 10.65 -14.12 -8.23
N ALA A 639 9.75 -13.23 -7.82
CA ALA A 639 10.07 -11.84 -7.56
C ALA A 639 11.04 -11.70 -6.38
N TYR A 640 10.80 -12.40 -5.29
CA TYR A 640 11.70 -12.40 -4.13
C TYR A 640 13.05 -13.02 -4.48
N VAL A 641 13.07 -14.16 -5.18
CA VAL A 641 14.32 -14.81 -5.64
C VAL A 641 15.12 -13.86 -6.53
N ALA A 642 14.46 -13.15 -7.45
CA ALA A 642 15.10 -12.18 -8.33
C ALA A 642 15.77 -11.02 -7.55
N GLU A 643 15.14 -10.56 -6.45
CA GLU A 643 15.73 -9.49 -5.61
C GLU A 643 17.00 -9.95 -4.87
N GLN A 644 17.17 -11.23 -4.65
CA GLN A 644 18.38 -11.78 -4.02
C GLN A 644 19.53 -12.01 -5.03
N GLN A 645 19.26 -11.98 -6.34
CA GLN A 645 20.27 -12.19 -7.37
C GLN A 645 20.98 -10.88 -7.74
N PRO A 646 22.30 -10.86 -7.95
CA PRO A 646 22.99 -9.66 -8.44
C PRO A 646 22.55 -9.27 -9.86
N MET A 647 22.21 -10.23 -10.72
CA MET A 647 21.63 -10.06 -12.04
C MET A 647 20.46 -11.04 -12.18
N VAL A 648 19.32 -10.55 -12.63
CA VAL A 648 18.10 -11.34 -12.75
C VAL A 648 18.17 -12.25 -13.98
N ASP A 649 18.24 -13.55 -13.73
CA ASP A 649 18.12 -14.60 -14.75
C ASP A 649 16.70 -15.19 -14.69
N VAL A 650 15.82 -14.62 -15.50
CA VAL A 650 14.39 -14.96 -15.49
C VAL A 650 14.14 -16.45 -15.69
N ASP A 651 14.82 -17.02 -16.69
CA ASP A 651 14.62 -18.42 -17.12
C ASP A 651 15.17 -19.40 -16.08
N ALA A 652 16.36 -19.13 -15.52
CA ALA A 652 16.95 -19.97 -14.48
C ALA A 652 16.15 -19.96 -13.18
N ILE A 653 15.63 -18.79 -12.77
CA ILE A 653 14.79 -18.65 -11.57
C ILE A 653 13.51 -19.46 -11.74
N HIS A 654 12.81 -19.29 -12.87
CA HIS A 654 11.59 -20.04 -13.16
C HIS A 654 11.85 -21.56 -13.15
N ALA A 655 12.86 -22.00 -13.90
CA ALA A 655 13.19 -23.43 -14.02
C ALA A 655 13.63 -24.06 -12.67
N ALA A 656 14.31 -23.30 -11.81
CA ALA A 656 14.71 -23.78 -10.49
C ALA A 656 13.49 -23.91 -9.56
N ARG A 657 12.63 -22.90 -9.53
CA ARG A 657 11.44 -22.88 -8.68
C ARG A 657 10.43 -23.97 -9.06
N GLU A 658 10.17 -24.15 -10.35
CA GLU A 658 9.31 -25.21 -10.84
C GLU A 658 9.88 -26.59 -10.54
N PHE A 659 11.19 -26.77 -10.64
CA PHE A 659 11.84 -28.03 -10.28
C PHE A 659 11.66 -28.35 -8.78
N VAL A 660 11.81 -27.37 -7.88
CA VAL A 660 11.56 -27.56 -6.44
C VAL A 660 10.10 -27.93 -6.20
N ARG A 661 9.15 -27.18 -6.79
CA ARG A 661 7.73 -27.41 -6.61
C ARG A 661 7.31 -28.82 -7.04
N GLN A 662 7.72 -29.23 -8.24
CA GLN A 662 7.41 -30.55 -8.78
C GLN A 662 8.09 -31.66 -8.00
N SER A 663 9.37 -31.47 -7.58
CA SER A 663 10.10 -32.47 -6.80
C SER A 663 9.44 -32.71 -5.45
N LEU A 664 9.04 -31.65 -4.74
CA LEU A 664 8.29 -31.75 -3.48
C LEU A 664 6.94 -32.45 -3.69
N ALA A 665 6.22 -32.08 -4.74
CA ALA A 665 4.92 -32.67 -5.07
C ALA A 665 5.04 -34.18 -5.36
N TRP A 666 6.07 -34.61 -6.08
CA TRP A 666 6.35 -36.03 -6.35
C TRP A 666 6.75 -36.80 -5.10
N GLN A 667 7.66 -36.25 -4.30
CA GLN A 667 8.22 -36.92 -3.13
C GLN A 667 7.24 -36.98 -1.95
N LEU A 668 6.31 -36.04 -1.86
CA LEU A 668 5.40 -35.85 -0.73
C LEU A 668 3.91 -35.89 -1.18
N ARG A 669 3.65 -36.58 -2.27
CA ARG A 669 2.32 -36.61 -2.90
C ARG A 669 1.22 -37.06 -1.94
N ASP A 670 1.48 -38.17 -1.23
CA ASP A 670 0.49 -38.77 -0.34
C ASP A 670 0.21 -37.87 0.87
N GLU A 671 1.25 -37.19 1.37
CA GLU A 671 1.15 -36.22 2.47
C GLU A 671 0.33 -34.99 2.04
N PHE A 672 0.60 -34.42 0.85
CA PHE A 672 -0.21 -33.32 0.31
C PHE A 672 -1.67 -33.73 0.05
N LEU A 673 -1.88 -34.93 -0.43
CA LEU A 673 -3.21 -35.47 -0.66
C LEU A 673 -3.99 -35.65 0.67
N ALA A 674 -3.32 -36.10 1.72
CA ALA A 674 -3.90 -36.19 3.07
C ALA A 674 -4.28 -34.78 3.58
N VAL A 675 -3.38 -33.81 3.50
CA VAL A 675 -3.64 -32.43 3.90
C VAL A 675 -4.82 -31.83 3.12
N TYR A 676 -4.91 -32.07 1.81
CA TYR A 676 -6.06 -31.60 1.02
C TYR A 676 -7.38 -32.21 1.51
N ARG A 677 -7.42 -33.50 1.75
CA ARG A 677 -8.62 -34.24 2.18
C ARG A 677 -9.06 -33.84 3.60
N ASP A 678 -8.11 -33.68 4.52
CA ASP A 678 -8.36 -33.32 5.91
C ASP A 678 -8.85 -31.88 6.07
N ASN A 679 -8.71 -31.06 5.03
CA ASN A 679 -9.17 -29.66 5.00
C ASN A 679 -10.40 -29.43 4.08
N LEU A 680 -11.04 -30.50 3.62
CA LEU A 680 -12.37 -30.39 3.02
C LEU A 680 -13.40 -30.05 4.11
N SER A 681 -14.39 -29.22 3.77
CA SER A 681 -15.45 -28.82 4.70
C SER A 681 -16.76 -28.60 3.95
N ASP A 682 -17.84 -29.06 4.54
CA ASP A 682 -19.21 -28.81 4.11
C ASP A 682 -19.88 -27.68 4.93
N GLU A 683 -19.12 -27.01 5.79
CA GLU A 683 -19.64 -25.88 6.58
C GLU A 683 -19.99 -24.70 5.68
N PRO A 684 -21.04 -23.94 6.00
CA PRO A 684 -21.34 -22.68 5.32
C PRO A 684 -20.12 -21.75 5.34
N TYR A 685 -19.90 -21.04 4.23
CA TYR A 685 -18.80 -20.10 4.15
C TYR A 685 -18.90 -19.02 5.24
N ALA A 686 -17.77 -18.78 5.92
CA ALA A 686 -17.56 -17.62 6.76
C ALA A 686 -16.11 -17.11 6.60
N PRO A 687 -15.89 -15.78 6.56
CA PRO A 687 -14.56 -15.21 6.50
C PRO A 687 -13.90 -15.14 7.89
N THR A 688 -13.99 -16.26 8.64
CA THR A 688 -13.35 -16.38 9.95
C THR A 688 -11.91 -16.84 9.81
N PRO A 689 -11.00 -16.45 10.72
CA PRO A 689 -9.59 -16.88 10.68
C PRO A 689 -9.43 -18.40 10.55
N ALA A 690 -10.26 -19.19 11.24
CA ALA A 690 -10.20 -20.66 11.19
C ALA A 690 -10.56 -21.22 9.82
N GLN A 691 -11.66 -20.76 9.20
CA GLN A 691 -12.07 -21.23 7.89
C GLN A 691 -11.15 -20.72 6.77
N ILE A 692 -10.64 -19.49 6.90
CA ILE A 692 -9.63 -18.95 5.97
C ILE A 692 -8.36 -19.79 6.01
N ALA A 693 -7.86 -20.12 7.20
CA ALA A 693 -6.70 -20.98 7.38
C ALA A 693 -6.89 -22.38 6.76
N GLN A 694 -8.07 -22.96 6.93
CA GLN A 694 -8.42 -24.26 6.36
C GLN A 694 -8.45 -24.25 4.83
N ARG A 695 -9.11 -23.25 4.20
CA ARG A 695 -9.12 -23.09 2.74
C ARG A 695 -7.73 -22.80 2.17
N ARG A 696 -6.96 -21.94 2.85
CA ARG A 696 -5.57 -21.59 2.45
C ARG A 696 -4.71 -22.85 2.41
N LEU A 697 -4.68 -23.64 3.48
CA LEU A 697 -3.89 -24.87 3.55
C LEU A 697 -4.31 -25.91 2.51
N LYS A 698 -5.63 -26.11 2.35
CA LYS A 698 -6.20 -26.97 1.31
C LYS A 698 -5.72 -26.57 -0.09
N ASN A 699 -5.79 -25.27 -0.43
CA ASN A 699 -5.45 -24.76 -1.75
C ASN A 699 -3.92 -24.78 -2.02
N VAL A 700 -3.09 -24.61 -0.99
CA VAL A 700 -1.64 -24.81 -1.09
C VAL A 700 -1.33 -26.27 -1.42
N ALA A 701 -1.95 -27.22 -0.74
CA ALA A 701 -1.77 -28.65 -1.03
C ALA A 701 -2.22 -28.99 -2.47
N LEU A 702 -3.38 -28.48 -2.92
CA LEU A 702 -3.86 -28.68 -4.27
C LEU A 702 -2.92 -28.10 -5.33
N ALA A 703 -2.29 -26.96 -5.05
CA ALA A 703 -1.32 -26.34 -5.95
C ALA A 703 -0.06 -27.21 -6.15
N TYR A 704 0.42 -27.89 -5.10
CA TYR A 704 1.49 -28.88 -5.25
C TYR A 704 1.03 -30.08 -6.07
N LEU A 705 -0.10 -30.67 -5.73
CA LEU A 705 -0.65 -31.82 -6.48
C LEU A 705 -0.84 -31.52 -7.96
N MET A 706 -1.40 -30.34 -8.31
CA MET A 706 -1.57 -29.94 -9.70
C MET A 706 -0.26 -29.66 -10.44
N SER A 707 0.84 -29.46 -9.75
CA SER A 707 2.14 -29.27 -10.43
C SER A 707 2.69 -30.52 -11.09
N ILE A 708 2.15 -31.70 -10.75
CA ILE A 708 2.47 -33.00 -11.38
C ILE A 708 1.37 -33.52 -12.30
N GLU A 709 0.22 -32.87 -12.34
CA GLU A 709 -0.91 -33.07 -13.27
C GLU A 709 -1.35 -34.53 -13.39
N ASP A 710 -1.28 -35.33 -12.31
CA ASP A 710 -1.80 -36.67 -12.35
C ASP A 710 -3.34 -36.67 -12.40
N ASP A 711 -3.94 -37.78 -12.84
CA ASP A 711 -5.38 -37.92 -13.07
C ASP A 711 -6.20 -37.60 -11.80
N GLU A 712 -5.68 -37.91 -10.62
CA GLU A 712 -6.36 -37.65 -9.36
C GLU A 712 -6.33 -36.14 -9.03
N ALA A 713 -5.20 -35.48 -9.16
CA ALA A 713 -5.04 -34.04 -8.92
C ALA A 713 -5.94 -33.23 -9.87
N VAL A 714 -5.96 -33.58 -11.16
CA VAL A 714 -6.83 -32.95 -12.16
C VAL A 714 -8.29 -33.14 -11.80
N SER A 715 -8.70 -34.39 -11.41
CA SER A 715 -10.07 -34.66 -11.01
C SER A 715 -10.50 -33.91 -9.75
N LEU A 716 -9.61 -33.77 -8.75
CA LEU A 716 -9.87 -32.97 -7.54
C LEU A 716 -10.06 -31.49 -7.87
N THR A 717 -9.22 -30.95 -8.75
CA THR A 717 -9.30 -29.55 -9.17
C THR A 717 -10.57 -29.25 -9.95
N GLN A 718 -10.97 -30.13 -10.90
CA GLN A 718 -12.25 -29.98 -11.61
C GLN A 718 -13.45 -30.05 -10.64
N ARG A 719 -13.44 -30.98 -9.69
CA ARG A 719 -14.48 -31.12 -8.69
C ARG A 719 -14.57 -29.87 -7.80
N GLN A 720 -13.44 -29.31 -7.36
CA GLN A 720 -13.43 -28.08 -6.58
C GLN A 720 -13.98 -26.89 -7.37
N LEU A 721 -13.66 -26.80 -8.67
CA LEU A 721 -14.22 -25.76 -9.55
C LEU A 721 -15.74 -25.88 -9.71
N GLU A 722 -16.25 -27.11 -9.93
CA GLU A 722 -17.67 -27.36 -10.16
C GLU A 722 -18.52 -27.22 -8.88
N GLN A 723 -17.99 -27.62 -7.74
CA GLN A 723 -18.69 -27.68 -6.46
C GLN A 723 -18.35 -26.52 -5.52
N GLY A 724 -17.39 -25.69 -5.87
CA GLY A 724 -16.94 -24.60 -5.01
C GLY A 724 -18.05 -23.62 -4.66
N ALA A 725 -18.37 -23.54 -3.37
CA ALA A 725 -19.40 -22.67 -2.83
C ALA A 725 -18.90 -21.23 -2.58
N ASN A 726 -17.61 -20.97 -2.76
CA ASN A 726 -16.96 -19.69 -2.51
C ASN A 726 -15.91 -19.38 -3.57
N MET A 727 -15.66 -18.09 -3.77
CA MET A 727 -14.71 -17.61 -4.80
C MET A 727 -13.27 -18.00 -4.51
N THR A 728 -12.87 -18.17 -3.24
CA THR A 728 -11.50 -18.61 -2.88
C THR A 728 -11.20 -19.95 -3.55
N ASP A 729 -12.07 -20.94 -3.37
CA ASP A 729 -11.89 -22.28 -3.90
C ASP A 729 -12.08 -22.33 -5.42
N VAL A 730 -13.09 -21.62 -5.93
CA VAL A 730 -13.35 -21.54 -7.38
C VAL A 730 -12.18 -20.91 -8.12
N ARG A 731 -11.69 -19.77 -7.63
CA ARG A 731 -10.55 -19.08 -8.25
C ARG A 731 -9.28 -19.90 -8.17
N ALA A 732 -9.00 -20.55 -7.03
CA ALA A 732 -7.84 -21.43 -6.88
C ALA A 732 -7.88 -22.55 -7.93
N ALA A 733 -8.99 -23.27 -8.07
CA ALA A 733 -9.15 -24.35 -9.03
C ALA A 733 -9.05 -23.85 -10.47
N LEU A 734 -9.73 -22.75 -10.81
CA LEU A 734 -9.69 -22.17 -12.17
C LEU A 734 -8.27 -21.72 -12.54
N THR A 735 -7.55 -21.10 -11.61
CA THR A 735 -6.17 -20.67 -11.82
C THR A 735 -5.25 -21.88 -12.07
N LEU A 736 -5.37 -22.93 -11.26
CA LEU A 736 -4.57 -24.15 -11.44
C LEU A 736 -4.82 -24.83 -12.78
N LEU A 737 -6.08 -24.93 -13.23
CA LEU A 737 -6.40 -25.43 -14.57
C LEU A 737 -5.85 -24.52 -15.67
N ALA A 738 -6.06 -23.20 -15.57
CA ALA A 738 -5.59 -22.24 -16.56
C ALA A 738 -4.08 -22.21 -16.71
N HIS A 739 -3.34 -22.50 -15.63
CA HIS A 739 -1.88 -22.52 -15.60
C HIS A 739 -1.27 -23.91 -15.89
N SER A 740 -2.10 -24.94 -16.08
CA SER A 740 -1.67 -26.30 -16.42
C SER A 740 -1.54 -26.50 -17.93
N ASP A 741 -0.97 -27.63 -18.34
CA ASP A 741 -0.89 -28.05 -19.74
C ASP A 741 -2.24 -28.60 -20.27
N ARG A 742 -3.25 -28.73 -19.39
CA ARG A 742 -4.59 -29.25 -19.71
C ARG A 742 -5.46 -28.19 -20.38
N THR A 743 -5.03 -27.68 -21.52
CA THR A 743 -5.77 -26.67 -22.30
C THR A 743 -7.16 -27.16 -22.71
N ASP A 744 -7.33 -28.48 -22.88
CA ASP A 744 -8.61 -29.15 -23.14
C ASP A 744 -9.66 -28.91 -22.02
N LEU A 745 -9.23 -28.73 -20.80
CA LEU A 745 -10.07 -28.43 -19.64
C LEU A 745 -10.10 -26.93 -19.31
N ALA A 746 -8.96 -26.25 -19.46
CA ALA A 746 -8.80 -24.84 -19.10
C ALA A 746 -9.65 -23.90 -19.97
N GLU A 747 -9.62 -24.04 -21.29
CA GLU A 747 -10.32 -23.12 -22.17
C GLU A 747 -11.86 -23.17 -22.02
N PRO A 748 -12.52 -24.37 -21.96
CA PRO A 748 -13.94 -24.41 -21.62
C PRO A 748 -14.29 -23.83 -20.27
N ALA A 749 -13.46 -24.06 -19.24
CA ALA A 749 -13.66 -23.54 -17.90
C ALA A 749 -13.56 -22.02 -17.84
N LEU A 750 -12.54 -21.43 -18.48
CA LEU A 750 -12.37 -19.97 -18.59
C LEU A 750 -13.54 -19.32 -19.33
N LYS A 751 -14.00 -19.95 -20.41
CA LYS A 751 -15.15 -19.46 -21.19
C LYS A 751 -16.43 -19.48 -20.35
N ALA A 752 -16.73 -20.60 -19.70
CA ALA A 752 -17.92 -20.74 -18.85
C ALA A 752 -17.90 -19.76 -17.68
N PHE A 753 -16.74 -19.53 -17.07
CA PHE A 753 -16.58 -18.56 -15.99
C PHE A 753 -16.81 -17.13 -16.48
N GLY A 754 -16.21 -16.72 -17.61
CA GLY A 754 -16.41 -15.42 -18.20
C GLY A 754 -17.85 -15.13 -18.59
N GLU A 755 -18.55 -16.12 -19.18
CA GLU A 755 -19.97 -16.01 -19.54
C GLU A 755 -20.86 -15.88 -18.30
N LYS A 756 -20.59 -16.65 -17.24
CA LYS A 756 -21.33 -16.60 -15.98
C LYS A 756 -21.20 -15.25 -15.31
N TRP A 757 -20.02 -14.66 -15.30
CA TRP A 757 -19.69 -13.48 -14.50
C TRP A 757 -19.57 -12.18 -15.29
N ALA A 758 -19.95 -12.17 -16.58
CA ALA A 758 -19.85 -10.99 -17.44
C ALA A 758 -20.55 -9.73 -16.89
N HIS A 759 -21.48 -9.90 -15.96
CA HIS A 759 -22.22 -8.81 -15.32
C HIS A 759 -21.50 -8.22 -14.08
N ASP A 760 -20.47 -8.88 -13.52
CA ASP A 760 -19.75 -8.42 -12.35
C ASP A 760 -18.33 -7.94 -12.72
N PRO A 761 -18.06 -6.63 -12.69
CA PRO A 761 -16.78 -6.08 -13.14
C PRO A 761 -15.60 -6.54 -12.30
N LEU A 762 -15.79 -6.78 -10.98
CA LEU A 762 -14.71 -7.20 -10.09
C LEU A 762 -14.34 -8.66 -10.29
N VAL A 763 -15.31 -9.51 -10.61
CA VAL A 763 -15.04 -10.91 -10.98
C VAL A 763 -14.37 -10.98 -12.35
N MET A 764 -14.76 -10.11 -13.27
CA MET A 764 -14.11 -10.03 -14.59
C MET A 764 -12.66 -9.54 -14.49
N ASP A 765 -12.31 -8.70 -13.51
CA ASP A 765 -10.91 -8.37 -13.22
C ASP A 765 -10.10 -9.62 -12.83
N GLN A 766 -10.65 -10.50 -12.02
CA GLN A 766 -10.03 -11.78 -11.68
C GLN A 766 -9.87 -12.68 -12.93
N TRP A 767 -10.87 -12.73 -13.80
CA TRP A 767 -10.85 -13.50 -15.03
C TRP A 767 -9.77 -12.99 -16.00
N PHE A 768 -9.58 -11.67 -16.14
CA PHE A 768 -8.48 -11.10 -16.93
C PHE A 768 -7.12 -11.52 -16.32
N THR A 769 -6.95 -11.35 -15.03
CA THR A 769 -5.70 -11.66 -14.33
C THR A 769 -5.30 -13.11 -14.48
N ILE A 770 -6.22 -14.07 -14.29
CA ILE A 770 -5.93 -15.50 -14.43
C ILE A 770 -5.35 -15.84 -15.80
N GLN A 771 -5.89 -15.24 -16.86
CA GLN A 771 -5.47 -15.54 -18.24
C GLN A 771 -4.11 -14.98 -18.60
N VAL A 772 -3.71 -13.85 -18.02
CA VAL A 772 -2.45 -13.18 -18.39
C VAL A 772 -1.29 -13.50 -17.48
N THR A 773 -1.55 -14.18 -16.36
CA THR A 773 -0.51 -14.65 -15.41
C THR A 773 -0.08 -16.11 -15.66
N ARG A 774 -0.69 -16.80 -16.62
CA ARG A 774 -0.35 -18.17 -16.95
C ARG A 774 1.04 -18.28 -17.61
N PRO A 775 1.74 -19.43 -17.47
CA PRO A 775 3.12 -19.59 -17.96
C PRO A 775 3.21 -19.88 -19.46
N GLN A 776 2.12 -20.21 -20.14
CA GLN A 776 2.12 -20.62 -21.56
C GLN A 776 2.64 -19.51 -22.47
N PRO A 777 3.31 -19.83 -23.58
CA PRO A 777 4.00 -18.86 -24.44
C PRO A 777 3.07 -17.96 -25.29
N ASP A 778 1.79 -18.28 -25.38
CA ASP A 778 0.76 -17.53 -26.13
C ASP A 778 0.13 -16.37 -25.35
N VAL A 779 0.61 -16.09 -24.16
CA VAL A 779 0.01 -15.09 -23.26
C VAL A 779 0.02 -13.69 -23.86
N LEU A 780 1.04 -13.31 -24.59
CA LEU A 780 1.09 -11.98 -25.20
C LEU A 780 -0.03 -11.78 -26.25
N GLU A 781 -0.31 -12.78 -27.08
CA GLU A 781 -1.43 -12.78 -28.01
C GLU A 781 -2.76 -12.73 -27.25
N ARG A 782 -2.85 -13.43 -26.12
CA ARG A 782 -4.02 -13.41 -25.24
C ARG A 782 -4.25 -12.01 -24.64
N VAL A 783 -3.21 -11.31 -24.20
CA VAL A 783 -3.31 -9.93 -23.72
C VAL A 783 -3.87 -9.02 -24.81
N ARG A 784 -3.32 -9.07 -26.01
CA ARG A 784 -3.78 -8.28 -27.15
C ARG A 784 -5.24 -8.57 -27.51
N PHE A 785 -5.65 -9.83 -27.47
CA PHE A 785 -7.04 -10.24 -27.67
C PHE A 785 -7.95 -9.65 -26.59
N LEU A 786 -7.55 -9.75 -25.31
CA LEU A 786 -8.34 -9.27 -24.17
C LEU A 786 -8.42 -7.75 -24.08
N MET A 787 -7.43 -7.01 -24.60
CA MET A 787 -7.52 -5.55 -24.75
C MET A 787 -8.66 -5.11 -25.69
N GLY A 788 -9.07 -5.97 -26.62
CA GLY A 788 -10.24 -5.77 -27.48
C GLY A 788 -11.57 -6.26 -26.87
N HIS A 789 -11.56 -6.81 -25.66
CA HIS A 789 -12.75 -7.33 -25.02
C HIS A 789 -13.71 -6.19 -24.62
N PRO A 790 -15.05 -6.34 -24.82
CA PRO A 790 -16.02 -5.27 -24.51
C PRO A 790 -16.00 -4.78 -23.05
N LEU A 791 -15.57 -5.60 -22.12
CA LEU A 791 -15.49 -5.26 -20.69
C LEU A 791 -14.13 -4.68 -20.28
N PHE A 792 -13.17 -4.57 -21.20
CA PHE A 792 -11.90 -3.89 -20.94
C PHE A 792 -12.01 -2.41 -21.30
N SER A 793 -11.41 -1.53 -20.48
CA SER A 793 -11.33 -0.10 -20.74
C SER A 793 -10.02 0.47 -20.21
N MET A 794 -9.29 1.20 -21.06
CA MET A 794 -8.10 1.96 -20.68
C MET A 794 -8.40 3.12 -19.72
N LYS A 795 -9.67 3.55 -19.63
CA LYS A 795 -10.09 4.62 -18.73
C LYS A 795 -10.37 4.13 -17.30
N ASN A 796 -10.50 2.82 -17.10
CA ASN A 796 -10.74 2.26 -15.77
C ASN A 796 -9.44 1.70 -15.17
N PRO A 797 -8.95 2.26 -14.05
CA PRO A 797 -7.70 1.82 -13.42
C PRO A 797 -7.68 0.34 -13.01
N ASN A 798 -8.81 -0.20 -12.55
CA ASN A 798 -8.90 -1.61 -12.15
C ASN A 798 -8.70 -2.54 -13.35
N LYS A 799 -9.29 -2.22 -14.50
CA LYS A 799 -9.13 -3.01 -15.73
C LYS A 799 -7.68 -2.98 -16.23
N VAL A 800 -7.05 -1.80 -16.20
CA VAL A 800 -5.64 -1.64 -16.58
C VAL A 800 -4.73 -2.46 -15.65
N ARG A 801 -4.95 -2.41 -14.35
CA ARG A 801 -4.18 -3.22 -13.37
C ARG A 801 -4.41 -4.72 -13.57
N ALA A 802 -5.66 -5.14 -13.78
CA ALA A 802 -6.03 -6.55 -13.90
C ALA A 802 -5.52 -7.22 -15.17
N LEU A 803 -5.39 -6.48 -16.27
CA LEU A 803 -4.90 -7.00 -17.53
C LEU A 803 -3.42 -6.67 -17.75
N ILE A 804 -3.09 -5.39 -17.82
CA ILE A 804 -1.73 -4.93 -18.19
C ILE A 804 -0.77 -5.05 -17.00
N GLY A 805 -1.19 -4.59 -15.82
CA GLY A 805 -0.39 -4.70 -14.60
C GLY A 805 -0.09 -6.15 -14.24
N ALA A 806 -1.07 -7.03 -14.33
CA ALA A 806 -0.91 -8.46 -14.07
C ALA A 806 0.01 -9.13 -15.10
N PHE A 807 -0.12 -8.79 -16.39
CA PHE A 807 0.79 -9.26 -17.42
C PHE A 807 2.25 -8.84 -17.17
N ALA A 808 2.47 -7.60 -16.78
CA ALA A 808 3.81 -7.11 -16.46
C ALA A 808 4.47 -7.82 -15.25
N GLN A 809 3.68 -8.51 -14.41
CA GLN A 809 4.18 -9.38 -13.33
C GLN A 809 4.44 -10.82 -13.80
N ASN A 810 3.98 -11.22 -14.98
CA ASN A 810 4.29 -12.51 -15.57
C ASN A 810 5.71 -12.51 -16.13
N ARG A 811 6.68 -12.85 -15.27
CA ARG A 811 8.11 -12.67 -15.57
C ARG A 811 8.55 -13.36 -16.85
N VAL A 812 8.15 -14.61 -17.08
CA VAL A 812 8.56 -15.41 -18.24
C VAL A 812 8.05 -14.78 -19.55
N ASN A 813 6.80 -14.37 -19.57
CA ASN A 813 6.18 -13.83 -20.79
C ASN A 813 6.45 -12.34 -21.00
N PHE A 814 6.54 -11.54 -19.91
CA PHE A 814 6.87 -10.13 -20.00
C PHE A 814 8.33 -9.89 -20.42
N HIS A 815 9.26 -10.69 -19.86
CA HIS A 815 10.70 -10.56 -20.13
C HIS A 815 11.20 -11.46 -21.28
N ARG A 816 10.34 -11.76 -22.27
CA ARG A 816 10.74 -12.49 -23.48
C ARG A 816 11.85 -11.76 -24.22
N LEU A 817 12.78 -12.54 -24.82
CA LEU A 817 13.93 -11.99 -25.54
C LEU A 817 13.59 -11.29 -26.87
N ASP A 818 12.35 -11.41 -27.35
CA ASP A 818 11.87 -10.65 -28.50
C ASP A 818 11.48 -9.20 -28.19
N GLY A 819 11.39 -8.83 -26.90
CA GLY A 819 11.06 -7.49 -26.42
C GLY A 819 9.62 -7.05 -26.60
N GLU A 820 8.74 -7.92 -27.14
CA GLU A 820 7.36 -7.56 -27.44
C GLU A 820 6.53 -7.25 -26.19
N GLY A 821 6.86 -7.83 -25.02
CA GLY A 821 6.24 -7.47 -23.74
C GLY A 821 6.56 -6.04 -23.32
N TYR A 822 7.79 -5.60 -23.48
CA TYR A 822 8.23 -4.24 -23.19
C TYR A 822 7.58 -3.21 -24.09
N LYS A 823 7.48 -3.53 -25.39
CA LYS A 823 6.84 -2.70 -26.39
C LYS A 823 5.36 -2.51 -26.09
N LEU A 824 4.64 -3.59 -25.74
CA LEU A 824 3.23 -3.52 -25.35
C LEU A 824 3.05 -2.58 -24.15
N LEU A 825 3.86 -2.72 -23.11
CA LEU A 825 3.77 -1.88 -21.94
C LEU A 825 4.04 -0.40 -22.27
N ALA A 826 5.05 -0.13 -23.09
CA ALA A 826 5.37 1.22 -23.53
C ALA A 826 4.24 1.86 -24.37
N ASP A 827 3.59 1.09 -25.25
CA ASP A 827 2.42 1.55 -26.00
C ASP A 827 1.28 1.96 -25.06
N VAL A 828 1.01 1.14 -24.04
CA VAL A 828 -0.01 1.43 -23.01
C VAL A 828 0.36 2.66 -22.18
N VAL A 829 1.61 2.82 -21.77
CA VAL A 829 2.09 4.01 -21.03
C VAL A 829 1.91 5.29 -21.87
N ILE A 830 2.23 5.26 -23.15
CA ILE A 830 2.07 6.41 -24.05
C ILE A 830 0.58 6.80 -24.18
N GLU A 831 -0.30 5.83 -24.28
CA GLU A 831 -1.74 6.08 -24.33
C GLU A 831 -2.25 6.65 -23.00
N LEU A 832 -1.91 6.00 -21.87
CA LEU A 832 -2.32 6.42 -20.53
C LEU A 832 -1.73 7.78 -20.14
N ASN A 833 -0.56 8.16 -20.60
CA ASN A 833 0.02 9.49 -20.35
C ASN A 833 -0.91 10.64 -20.75
N ARG A 834 -1.81 10.40 -21.71
CA ARG A 834 -2.81 11.37 -22.16
C ARG A 834 -4.15 11.24 -21.43
N LEU A 835 -4.50 10.04 -20.98
CA LEU A 835 -5.80 9.74 -20.35
C LEU A 835 -5.73 9.91 -18.83
N ASN A 836 -4.74 9.27 -18.20
CA ASN A 836 -4.56 9.23 -16.77
C ASN A 836 -3.05 9.14 -16.45
N PRO A 837 -2.38 10.29 -16.31
CA PRO A 837 -0.94 10.36 -16.07
C PRO A 837 -0.46 9.62 -14.83
N GLU A 838 -1.25 9.63 -13.75
CA GLU A 838 -0.93 8.93 -12.51
C GLU A 838 -0.84 7.41 -12.73
N ILE A 839 -1.82 6.82 -13.41
CA ILE A 839 -1.79 5.40 -13.72
C ILE A 839 -0.66 5.07 -14.70
N ALA A 840 -0.38 5.93 -15.68
CA ALA A 840 0.75 5.78 -16.59
C ALA A 840 2.09 5.70 -15.84
N ALA A 841 2.32 6.58 -14.87
CA ALA A 841 3.53 6.60 -14.04
C ALA A 841 3.67 5.36 -13.14
N ARG A 842 2.56 4.77 -12.73
CA ARG A 842 2.57 3.52 -11.93
C ARG A 842 2.84 2.29 -12.79
N ILE A 843 2.21 2.22 -13.97
CA ILE A 843 2.34 1.04 -14.83
C ILE A 843 3.71 0.93 -15.50
N ILE A 844 4.47 2.03 -15.64
CA ILE A 844 5.83 2.03 -16.23
C ILE A 844 6.89 1.38 -15.34
N THR A 845 6.63 1.22 -14.04
CA THR A 845 7.59 0.77 -13.02
C THR A 845 8.40 -0.48 -13.43
N PRO A 846 7.84 -1.53 -14.05
CA PRO A 846 8.62 -2.68 -14.49
C PRO A 846 9.77 -2.35 -15.45
N LEU A 847 9.64 -1.31 -16.29
CA LEU A 847 10.69 -0.88 -17.20
C LEU A 847 11.80 -0.08 -16.51
N THR A 848 11.51 0.59 -15.40
CA THR A 848 12.49 1.47 -14.72
C THR A 848 13.69 0.71 -14.16
N ARG A 849 13.56 -0.58 -13.92
CA ARG A 849 14.58 -1.45 -13.31
C ARG A 849 15.42 -2.22 -14.34
N TRP A 850 15.51 -1.74 -15.56
CA TRP A 850 16.17 -2.38 -16.69
C TRP A 850 17.62 -2.80 -16.40
N GLN A 851 18.37 -2.07 -15.59
CA GLN A 851 19.77 -2.34 -15.24
C GLN A 851 19.96 -3.67 -14.47
N ARG A 852 18.90 -4.25 -13.93
CA ARG A 852 18.94 -5.51 -13.16
C ARG A 852 19.02 -6.77 -14.03
N PHE A 853 18.79 -6.66 -15.34
CA PHE A 853 18.71 -7.78 -16.29
C PHE A 853 19.98 -7.99 -17.09
N ASP A 854 20.01 -9.03 -17.93
CA ASP A 854 21.10 -9.26 -18.89
C ASP A 854 21.15 -8.18 -19.97
N GLU A 855 22.30 -8.08 -20.67
CA GLU A 855 22.57 -7.03 -21.67
C GLU A 855 21.50 -6.95 -22.77
N THR A 856 20.92 -8.09 -23.19
CA THR A 856 19.88 -8.12 -24.24
C THR A 856 18.60 -7.47 -23.72
N ARG A 857 18.13 -7.89 -22.56
CA ARG A 857 16.92 -7.33 -21.95
C ARG A 857 17.13 -5.87 -21.55
N GLN A 858 18.32 -5.50 -21.05
CA GLN A 858 18.67 -4.09 -20.77
C GLN A 858 18.50 -3.22 -22.01
N ALA A 859 19.08 -3.63 -23.14
CA ALA A 859 19.01 -2.87 -24.39
C ALA A 859 17.56 -2.68 -24.87
N LEU A 860 16.75 -3.75 -24.82
CA LEU A 860 15.36 -3.71 -25.23
C LEU A 860 14.49 -2.82 -24.30
N MET A 861 14.65 -2.94 -23.00
CA MET A 861 13.89 -2.13 -22.02
C MET A 861 14.27 -0.65 -22.12
N LYS A 862 15.57 -0.35 -22.22
CA LYS A 862 16.08 1.01 -22.38
C LYS A 862 15.56 1.67 -23.65
N ALA A 863 15.52 0.95 -24.78
CA ALA A 863 14.97 1.45 -26.03
C ALA A 863 13.51 1.87 -25.91
N GLU A 864 12.70 1.12 -25.15
CA GLU A 864 11.30 1.48 -24.92
C GLU A 864 11.16 2.70 -24.00
N LEU A 865 11.99 2.84 -22.96
CA LEU A 865 12.04 4.06 -22.14
C LEU A 865 12.43 5.30 -22.97
N GLU A 866 13.42 5.18 -23.86
CA GLU A 866 13.81 6.25 -24.78
C GLU A 866 12.69 6.59 -25.77
N ARG A 867 11.91 5.60 -26.21
CA ARG A 867 10.73 5.81 -27.07
C ARG A 867 9.64 6.58 -26.33
N ILE A 868 9.36 6.22 -25.10
CA ILE A 868 8.42 6.98 -24.24
C ILE A 868 8.91 8.41 -24.03
N ARG A 869 10.21 8.60 -23.73
CA ARG A 869 10.84 9.91 -23.53
C ARG A 869 10.68 10.85 -24.73
N ALA A 870 10.62 10.31 -25.94
CA ALA A 870 10.46 11.07 -27.18
C ALA A 870 9.05 11.68 -27.37
N GLU A 871 8.07 11.24 -26.58
CA GLU A 871 6.70 11.76 -26.57
C GLU A 871 6.56 13.05 -25.74
N LYS A 872 5.44 13.74 -25.88
CA LYS A 872 5.08 14.84 -24.97
C LYS A 872 4.57 14.25 -23.65
N LEU A 873 5.41 14.26 -22.64
CA LEU A 873 5.13 13.64 -21.35
C LEU A 873 4.43 14.59 -20.37
N SER A 874 3.57 14.03 -19.53
CA SER A 874 3.10 14.63 -18.29
C SER A 874 4.23 14.71 -17.25
N PRO A 875 4.13 15.56 -16.21
CA PRO A 875 5.12 15.59 -15.13
C PRO A 875 5.32 14.22 -14.47
N ASN A 876 4.23 13.47 -14.27
CA ASN A 876 4.22 12.13 -13.69
C ASN A 876 5.14 11.17 -14.46
N VAL A 877 4.89 10.98 -15.74
CA VAL A 877 5.66 10.04 -16.57
C VAL A 877 7.06 10.57 -16.84
N PHE A 878 7.21 11.89 -17.02
CA PHE A 878 8.51 12.53 -17.22
C PHE A 878 9.47 12.22 -16.06
N GLU A 879 9.03 12.45 -14.81
CA GLU A 879 9.89 12.21 -13.65
C GLU A 879 10.34 10.75 -13.56
N MET A 880 9.44 9.79 -13.82
CA MET A 880 9.74 8.35 -13.79
C MET A 880 10.74 7.95 -14.87
N VAL A 881 10.57 8.45 -16.10
CA VAL A 881 11.47 8.15 -17.22
C VAL A 881 12.84 8.76 -17.03
N GLU A 882 12.91 10.03 -16.61
CA GLU A 882 14.21 10.71 -16.40
C GLU A 882 15.01 10.06 -15.28
N ARG A 883 14.37 9.69 -14.18
CA ARG A 883 15.02 8.93 -13.09
C ARG A 883 15.51 7.56 -13.57
N ALA A 884 14.70 6.85 -14.37
CA ALA A 884 15.07 5.53 -14.89
C ALA A 884 16.24 5.56 -15.88
N LEU A 885 16.37 6.63 -16.65
CA LEU A 885 17.43 6.83 -17.66
C LEU A 885 18.63 7.63 -17.15
N ALA A 886 18.57 8.18 -15.94
CA ALA A 886 19.72 8.84 -15.33
C ALA A 886 20.88 7.85 -15.20
N ASP A 887 22.07 8.30 -15.54
CA ASP A 887 23.29 7.52 -15.31
C ASP A 887 23.47 7.31 -13.79
N ALA A 888 23.68 6.05 -13.40
CA ALA A 888 23.81 5.65 -11.99
C ALA A 888 25.14 6.15 -11.38
#